data_2818d472ec448b75af41bc72651e2871
#
_entry.id   2818d472ec448b75af41bc72651e2871
#
_cell.length_a   1.000
_cell.length_b   1.000
_cell.length_c   1.000
_cell.angle_alpha   90.00
_cell.angle_beta   90.00
_cell.angle_gamma   90.00
#
_symmetry.space_group_name_H-M   'P 1'
#
loop_
_entity.id
_entity.type
_entity.pdbx_description
1 polymer ?
#
loop_
_entity_poly.entity_id
_entity_poly.type
_entity_poly.pdbx_seq_one_letter_code
_entity_poly.pdbx_strand_id
1 'polypeptide(L)'
;MHRDNPYFPNRPFLALLCFGLGVLFSHAQGKQPRAKDFPVIPTPKKITYGEGLLPFSEIRISGMEHVDESAKLMDFFASEGIPTHPNGIAVRFTKKPLEQTTHPEAYALQVDSMVTISSPTAQGAFHALQTLKQLFYKEGETGMLPQVRVVDWPSFQIRGFMHDTGRNYQSVAQLKEQLDMLALYKYNVFHGHLTDNPGWRLESKKHPQLQLKRAFSRHVGKFYTQEEFKEILAYCKERHITVIPELDIPGHTEAFRRAFGIKSMRDPSVEPILLDLFEELISLADAEEMPYIHLGTDEVWHRKEEMEDHSLMAIMDLIKSKGREVITWKEGIQLPQDSTSIKQLWAQHPPREGHRFIDSRANYINHLDPFAGMGRLFFQQPARQPSGDSLALGGILCAWPDNNVAHERDILGQNPIYPAMVFYADAIWNGRKENKLAHWANLPKAGTADLRAFAQFEDAVLRHKATFFKQKEFPYVKQTDIHWELIGPFDHKGNVSKRFPVEDGLEPKYTVDGKTFEWQGPYVGGTVHLKHFFGFPAVTEEASGTFYARTEIYSPEARTQDFWIGFQGWSRSGGRRGGPFPEQGQWHTTEPKIWVNGTEVPPPVWQQPGLKTKTDEIPFVDEDYFYREPTKIVLKKGWNTVLLKIPHGKNSWKWMFSCIPVHFDENGVQRAPGLRYRTQQTPYETD
;
A
#
# COMPACT_ATOMS: atom_id res chain seq x y z
N MET A 1 -13.87 28.54 0.72
CA MET A 1 -15.17 27.84 0.79
C MET A 1 -14.86 26.40 1.19
N HIS A 2 -15.10 26.05 2.43
CA HIS A 2 -14.95 24.69 2.91
C HIS A 2 -16.05 23.83 2.26
N ARG A 3 -15.69 22.83 1.50
CA ARG A 3 -16.58 21.74 1.13
C ARG A 3 -16.02 20.49 1.80
N ASP A 4 -16.78 19.98 2.75
CA ASP A 4 -16.52 18.71 3.40
C ASP A 4 -16.58 17.61 2.34
N ASN A 5 -15.62 16.69 2.38
CA ASN A 5 -15.69 15.46 1.60
C ASN A 5 -16.88 14.65 2.15
N PRO A 6 -17.92 14.35 1.37
CA PRO A 6 -19.13 13.71 1.87
C PRO A 6 -18.89 12.30 2.44
N TYR A 7 -17.72 11.71 2.19
CA TYR A 7 -17.36 10.36 2.64
C TYR A 7 -16.54 10.33 3.93
N PHE A 8 -16.04 11.51 4.39
CA PHE A 8 -15.31 11.64 5.65
C PHE A 8 -15.75 12.95 6.32
N PRO A 9 -16.94 12.99 6.95
CA PRO A 9 -17.44 14.21 7.59
C PRO A 9 -16.53 14.61 8.75
N ASN A 10 -16.01 15.85 8.73
CA ASN A 10 -15.42 16.51 9.88
C ASN A 10 -16.43 16.52 11.02
N ARG A 11 -16.21 15.73 12.06
CA ARG A 11 -17.02 15.81 13.29
C ARG A 11 -16.26 16.56 14.38
N PRO A 12 -16.89 17.53 15.02
CA PRO A 12 -16.36 18.10 16.25
C PRO A 12 -16.36 17.03 17.34
N PHE A 13 -15.33 17.05 18.19
CA PHE A 13 -15.27 16.26 19.41
C PHE A 13 -16.50 16.57 20.29
N LEU A 14 -17.48 15.71 20.25
CA LEU A 14 -18.52 15.64 21.28
C LEU A 14 -18.36 14.28 21.95
N ALA A 15 -17.93 14.31 23.20
CA ALA A 15 -17.99 13.15 24.07
C ALA A 15 -19.45 12.72 24.19
N LEU A 16 -19.81 11.57 23.63
CA LEU A 16 -21.10 10.95 23.88
C LEU A 16 -20.89 9.50 24.35
N LEU A 17 -21.57 9.25 25.45
CA LEU A 17 -21.67 7.99 26.18
C LEU A 17 -21.82 6.76 25.28
N CYS A 18 -21.06 5.73 25.64
CA CYS A 18 -21.23 4.36 25.19
C CYS A 18 -22.66 3.89 25.31
N PHE A 19 -23.34 3.68 24.18
CA PHE A 19 -24.42 2.70 24.09
C PHE A 19 -23.92 1.58 23.18
N GLY A 20 -23.70 0.42 23.80
CA GLY A 20 -23.35 -0.80 23.09
C GLY A 20 -24.48 -1.21 22.16
N LEU A 21 -24.24 -1.17 20.85
CA LEU A 21 -24.96 -2.00 19.90
C LEU A 21 -24.08 -3.23 19.63
N GLY A 22 -24.40 -4.30 20.36
CA GLY A 22 -23.89 -5.62 20.04
C GLY A 22 -24.26 -5.96 18.60
N VAL A 23 -23.27 -6.26 17.78
CA VAL A 23 -23.47 -7.01 16.55
C VAL A 23 -24.10 -8.33 16.99
N LEU A 24 -25.41 -8.47 16.75
CA LEU A 24 -26.12 -9.73 16.87
C LEU A 24 -25.50 -10.72 15.88
N PHE A 25 -24.46 -11.43 16.33
CA PHE A 25 -24.18 -12.74 15.78
C PHE A 25 -25.42 -13.60 16.09
N SER A 26 -26.21 -13.93 15.06
CA SER A 26 -27.28 -14.87 15.18
C SER A 26 -26.73 -16.11 15.87
N HIS A 27 -27.30 -16.48 16.99
CA HIS A 27 -27.06 -17.74 17.70
C HIS A 27 -27.52 -18.90 16.78
N ALA A 28 -26.68 -19.24 15.79
CA ALA A 28 -26.67 -20.55 15.19
C ALA A 28 -25.79 -21.42 16.08
N GLN A 29 -26.41 -22.44 16.67
CA GLN A 29 -25.83 -23.46 17.54
C GLN A 29 -24.33 -23.67 17.36
N GLY A 30 -23.57 -23.36 18.38
CA GLY A 30 -22.31 -23.93 18.82
C GLY A 30 -21.31 -24.51 17.80
N LYS A 31 -20.91 -23.76 16.77
CA LYS A 31 -19.69 -24.09 16.04
C LYS A 31 -18.53 -23.37 16.73
N GLN A 32 -17.65 -24.14 17.35
CA GLN A 32 -16.38 -23.60 17.88
C GLN A 32 -15.66 -22.82 16.79
N PRO A 33 -15.02 -21.66 17.13
CA PRO A 33 -14.23 -20.88 16.19
C PRO A 33 -13.18 -21.77 15.54
N ARG A 34 -13.11 -21.75 14.20
CA ARG A 34 -12.16 -22.56 13.47
C ARG A 34 -10.88 -21.74 13.25
N ALA A 35 -9.77 -22.42 13.05
CA ALA A 35 -8.47 -21.85 12.73
C ALA A 35 -8.51 -20.70 11.72
N LYS A 36 -9.35 -20.81 10.67
CA LYS A 36 -9.56 -19.79 9.65
C LYS A 36 -10.24 -18.51 10.13
N ASP A 37 -10.78 -18.52 11.37
CA ASP A 37 -11.47 -17.36 11.94
C ASP A 37 -10.49 -16.38 12.60
N PHE A 38 -9.20 -16.76 12.74
CA PHE A 38 -8.13 -15.96 13.32
C PHE A 38 -6.91 -15.91 12.39
N PRO A 39 -7.01 -15.26 11.23
CA PRO A 39 -5.88 -15.14 10.32
C PRO A 39 -4.80 -14.25 10.93
N VAL A 40 -3.54 -14.62 10.72
CA VAL A 40 -2.37 -13.83 11.09
C VAL A 40 -1.67 -13.36 9.82
N ILE A 41 -1.39 -12.07 9.72
CA ILE A 41 -0.63 -11.45 8.62
C ILE A 41 0.58 -10.70 9.20
N PRO A 42 1.81 -10.97 8.75
CA PRO A 42 2.22 -12.01 7.79
C PRO A 42 1.87 -13.42 8.29
N THR A 43 1.57 -14.32 7.35
CA THR A 43 1.30 -15.73 7.65
C THR A 43 2.51 -16.37 8.32
N PRO A 44 2.41 -16.91 9.55
CA PRO A 44 3.56 -17.50 10.21
C PRO A 44 4.14 -18.70 9.45
N LYS A 45 5.46 -18.90 9.53
CA LYS A 45 6.15 -20.06 8.94
C LYS A 45 5.55 -21.41 9.38
N LYS A 46 5.16 -21.49 10.65
CA LYS A 46 4.44 -22.64 11.21
C LYS A 46 3.36 -22.14 12.15
N ILE A 47 2.13 -22.51 11.88
CA ILE A 47 0.99 -22.24 12.76
C ILE A 47 0.11 -23.49 12.85
N THR A 48 -0.25 -23.88 14.07
CA THR A 48 -1.17 -25.00 14.33
C THR A 48 -2.17 -24.54 15.36
N TYR A 49 -3.45 -24.63 15.02
CA TYR A 49 -4.54 -24.30 15.93
C TYR A 49 -5.00 -25.55 16.67
N GLY A 50 -5.32 -25.38 17.97
CA GLY A 50 -6.04 -26.36 18.77
C GLY A 50 -7.56 -26.24 18.59
N GLU A 51 -8.30 -27.03 19.34
CA GLU A 51 -9.77 -27.07 19.23
C GLU A 51 -10.48 -26.07 20.17
N GLY A 52 -9.74 -25.41 21.09
CA GLY A 52 -10.30 -24.59 22.14
C GLY A 52 -9.97 -23.10 22.04
N LEU A 53 -10.66 -22.34 22.87
CA LEU A 53 -10.36 -20.96 23.20
C LEU A 53 -9.87 -20.86 24.63
N LEU A 54 -8.99 -19.90 24.91
CA LEU A 54 -8.58 -19.50 26.25
C LEU A 54 -9.35 -18.22 26.62
N PRO A 55 -10.40 -18.30 27.46
CA PRO A 55 -11.08 -17.13 27.99
C PRO A 55 -10.33 -16.56 29.20
N PHE A 56 -10.32 -15.25 29.36
CA PHE A 56 -9.72 -14.57 30.50
C PHE A 56 -10.28 -13.16 30.70
N SER A 57 -10.35 -12.73 31.95
CA SER A 57 -10.71 -11.35 32.33
C SER A 57 -9.53 -10.60 32.96
N GLU A 58 -8.46 -11.30 33.27
CA GLU A 58 -7.26 -10.77 33.94
C GLU A 58 -6.03 -11.52 33.45
N ILE A 59 -4.87 -10.86 33.46
CA ILE A 59 -3.58 -11.47 33.12
C ILE A 59 -2.60 -11.37 34.29
N ARG A 60 -1.59 -12.23 34.31
CA ARG A 60 -0.43 -12.18 35.20
C ARG A 60 0.83 -12.41 34.40
N ILE A 61 1.72 -11.44 34.37
CA ILE A 61 3.04 -11.61 33.75
C ILE A 61 3.95 -12.44 34.62
N SER A 62 4.65 -13.40 34.03
CA SER A 62 5.66 -14.22 34.65
C SER A 62 6.87 -14.38 33.75
N GLY A 63 8.08 -14.37 34.34
CA GLY A 63 9.33 -14.34 33.57
C GLY A 63 9.66 -12.93 33.08
N MET A 64 10.69 -12.32 33.70
CA MET A 64 11.07 -10.91 33.46
C MET A 64 12.20 -10.78 32.41
N GLU A 65 12.31 -11.70 31.45
CA GLU A 65 13.45 -11.75 30.53
C GLU A 65 13.31 -10.80 29.34
N HIS A 66 12.09 -10.29 29.08
CA HIS A 66 11.76 -9.27 28.05
C HIS A 66 10.90 -8.19 28.70
N VAL A 67 11.52 -7.37 29.58
CA VAL A 67 10.81 -6.43 30.47
C VAL A 67 9.98 -5.42 29.67
N ASP A 68 10.58 -4.79 28.65
CA ASP A 68 9.90 -3.74 27.85
C ASP A 68 8.74 -4.32 27.04
N GLU A 69 8.93 -5.50 26.43
CA GLU A 69 7.87 -6.19 25.68
C GLU A 69 6.73 -6.65 26.58
N SER A 70 7.07 -7.10 27.82
CA SER A 70 6.04 -7.46 28.80
C SER A 70 5.23 -6.24 29.26
N ALA A 71 5.85 -5.07 29.41
CA ALA A 71 5.16 -3.82 29.71
C ALA A 71 4.22 -3.41 28.56
N LYS A 72 4.70 -3.45 27.31
CA LYS A 72 3.86 -3.18 26.12
C LYS A 72 2.66 -4.12 26.02
N LEU A 73 2.80 -5.38 26.44
CA LEU A 73 1.68 -6.32 26.48
C LEU A 73 0.68 -5.97 27.58
N MET A 74 1.14 -5.57 28.76
CA MET A 74 0.26 -5.11 29.84
C MET A 74 -0.53 -3.87 29.40
N ASP A 75 0.13 -2.90 28.77
CA ASP A 75 -0.51 -1.70 28.27
C ASP A 75 -1.58 -2.02 27.19
N PHE A 76 -1.27 -2.96 26.28
CA PHE A 76 -2.25 -3.43 25.31
C PHE A 76 -3.47 -4.05 25.99
N PHE A 77 -3.31 -4.99 26.91
CA PHE A 77 -4.44 -5.61 27.57
C PHE A 77 -5.20 -4.62 28.48
N ALA A 78 -4.50 -3.70 29.12
CA ALA A 78 -5.14 -2.62 29.90
C ALA A 78 -6.00 -1.70 29.01
N SER A 79 -5.54 -1.36 27.80
CA SER A 79 -6.31 -0.59 26.83
C SER A 79 -7.55 -1.34 26.33
N GLU A 80 -7.51 -2.66 26.36
CA GLU A 80 -8.65 -3.54 26.06
C GLU A 80 -9.54 -3.80 27.30
N GLY A 81 -9.26 -3.19 28.44
CA GLY A 81 -10.01 -3.40 29.68
C GLY A 81 -9.71 -4.71 30.39
N ILE A 82 -8.58 -5.35 30.11
CA ILE A 82 -8.10 -6.57 30.76
C ILE A 82 -6.98 -6.19 31.75
N PRO A 83 -7.24 -6.10 33.06
CA PRO A 83 -6.23 -5.68 34.05
C PRO A 83 -5.23 -6.79 34.39
N THR A 84 -4.12 -6.36 34.97
CA THR A 84 -3.14 -7.27 35.58
C THR A 84 -3.58 -7.62 37.00
N HIS A 85 -3.64 -8.93 37.33
CA HIS A 85 -4.02 -9.42 38.66
C HIS A 85 -3.28 -10.73 39.01
N PRO A 86 -2.91 -11.00 40.28
CA PRO A 86 -2.20 -12.20 40.67
C PRO A 86 -2.88 -13.52 40.27
N ASN A 87 -4.20 -13.56 40.22
CA ASN A 87 -4.98 -14.73 39.82
C ASN A 87 -5.28 -14.81 38.33
N GLY A 88 -4.87 -13.81 37.53
CA GLY A 88 -5.05 -13.79 36.08
C GLY A 88 -4.30 -14.94 35.38
N ILE A 89 -4.67 -15.19 34.12
CA ILE A 89 -3.97 -16.17 33.31
C ILE A 89 -2.48 -15.82 33.22
N ALA A 90 -1.62 -16.83 33.30
CA ALA A 90 -0.19 -16.59 33.20
C ALA A 90 0.22 -16.26 31.75
N VAL A 91 0.97 -15.18 31.58
CA VAL A 91 1.70 -14.87 30.36
C VAL A 91 3.18 -14.90 30.69
N ARG A 92 3.90 -15.84 30.08
CA ARG A 92 5.32 -16.09 30.34
C ARG A 92 6.19 -15.65 29.19
N PHE A 93 7.18 -14.83 29.48
CA PHE A 93 8.26 -14.50 28.57
C PHE A 93 9.50 -15.32 28.91
N THR A 94 10.18 -15.83 27.86
CA THR A 94 11.40 -16.63 27.99
C THR A 94 12.42 -16.22 26.93
N LYS A 95 13.60 -15.81 27.35
CA LYS A 95 14.72 -15.50 26.46
C LYS A 95 15.51 -16.77 26.16
N LYS A 96 15.27 -17.35 24.97
CA LYS A 96 15.98 -18.56 24.54
C LYS A 96 16.03 -18.68 23.01
N PRO A 97 17.09 -19.29 22.45
CA PRO A 97 17.12 -19.70 21.05
C PRO A 97 16.00 -20.68 20.72
N LEU A 98 15.59 -20.70 19.45
CA LEU A 98 14.64 -21.68 18.94
C LEU A 98 15.40 -22.79 18.19
N GLU A 99 14.92 -24.02 18.33
CA GLU A 99 15.53 -25.18 17.66
C GLU A 99 15.41 -25.12 16.11
N GLN A 100 14.37 -24.43 15.64
CA GLN A 100 14.03 -24.37 14.21
C GLN A 100 14.85 -23.36 13.42
N THR A 101 15.47 -22.39 14.10
CA THR A 101 16.20 -21.29 13.44
C THR A 101 17.09 -20.54 14.43
N THR A 102 18.20 -20.01 13.93
CA THR A 102 19.09 -19.11 14.67
C THR A 102 18.79 -17.62 14.39
N HIS A 103 17.70 -17.34 13.66
CA HIS A 103 17.37 -15.94 13.29
C HIS A 103 17.09 -15.10 14.54
N PRO A 104 17.70 -13.91 14.71
CA PRO A 104 17.55 -13.11 15.93
C PRO A 104 16.12 -12.60 16.16
N GLU A 105 15.35 -12.39 15.10
CA GLU A 105 13.95 -11.96 15.17
C GLU A 105 12.95 -13.11 15.30
N ALA A 106 13.44 -14.36 15.51
CA ALA A 106 12.56 -15.52 15.64
C ALA A 106 11.79 -15.52 16.95
N TYR A 107 10.58 -16.09 16.91
CA TYR A 107 9.77 -16.29 18.10
C TYR A 107 8.95 -17.58 18.02
N ALA A 108 8.58 -18.08 19.18
CA ALA A 108 7.55 -19.08 19.38
C ALA A 108 6.46 -18.51 20.30
N LEU A 109 5.20 -18.68 19.90
CA LEU A 109 4.03 -18.32 20.69
C LEU A 109 3.18 -19.58 20.89
N GLN A 110 2.87 -19.90 22.15
CA GLN A 110 1.97 -20.98 22.51
C GLN A 110 0.85 -20.44 23.38
N VAL A 111 -0.38 -20.74 23.01
CA VAL A 111 -1.59 -20.47 23.78
C VAL A 111 -2.28 -21.80 24.05
N ASP A 112 -2.35 -22.19 25.32
CA ASP A 112 -3.09 -23.37 25.82
C ASP A 112 -3.87 -22.99 27.09
N SER A 113 -3.49 -23.43 28.27
CA SER A 113 -4.01 -22.94 29.56
C SER A 113 -3.34 -21.64 30.03
N MET A 114 -2.29 -21.22 29.34
CA MET A 114 -1.53 -19.99 29.55
C MET A 114 -0.96 -19.51 28.23
N VAL A 115 -0.40 -18.30 28.21
CA VAL A 115 0.34 -17.77 27.07
C VAL A 115 1.85 -17.92 27.35
N THR A 116 2.58 -18.51 26.40
CA THR A 116 4.05 -18.58 26.47
C THR A 116 4.66 -17.95 25.23
N ILE A 117 5.54 -16.97 25.41
CA ILE A 117 6.33 -16.29 24.38
C ILE A 117 7.79 -16.63 24.60
N SER A 118 8.45 -17.18 23.58
CA SER A 118 9.88 -17.51 23.60
C SER A 118 10.58 -16.87 22.42
N SER A 119 11.67 -16.15 22.66
CA SER A 119 12.48 -15.51 21.64
C SER A 119 13.92 -15.31 22.10
N PRO A 120 14.93 -15.34 21.22
CA PRO A 120 16.30 -14.99 21.55
C PRO A 120 16.50 -13.49 21.85
N THR A 121 15.65 -12.62 21.31
CA THR A 121 15.79 -11.15 21.40
C THR A 121 14.48 -10.47 21.76
N ALA A 122 14.57 -9.21 22.21
CA ALA A 122 13.43 -8.34 22.44
C ALA A 122 12.61 -8.11 21.14
N GLN A 123 13.26 -7.93 20.00
CA GLN A 123 12.58 -7.74 18.72
C GLN A 123 11.74 -8.96 18.32
N GLY A 124 12.25 -10.19 18.49
CA GLY A 124 11.46 -11.39 18.24
C GLY A 124 10.28 -11.53 19.23
N ALA A 125 10.47 -11.19 20.52
CA ALA A 125 9.38 -11.13 21.48
C ALA A 125 8.32 -10.08 21.08
N PHE A 126 8.73 -8.92 20.57
CA PHE A 126 7.83 -7.91 20.02
C PHE A 126 7.01 -8.44 18.84
N HIS A 127 7.61 -9.18 17.92
CA HIS A 127 6.86 -9.82 16.82
C HIS A 127 5.84 -10.85 17.31
N ALA A 128 6.16 -11.58 18.39
CA ALA A 128 5.19 -12.47 19.05
C ALA A 128 3.99 -11.68 19.61
N LEU A 129 4.25 -10.50 20.19
CA LEU A 129 3.17 -9.61 20.65
C LEU A 129 2.26 -9.19 19.51
N GLN A 130 2.82 -8.82 18.36
CA GLN A 130 2.01 -8.41 17.21
C GLN A 130 1.13 -9.58 16.71
N THR A 131 1.66 -10.80 16.74
CA THR A 131 0.87 -12.00 16.42
C THR A 131 -0.23 -12.23 17.47
N LEU A 132 0.07 -12.07 18.75
CA LEU A 132 -0.90 -12.21 19.82
C LEU A 132 -2.04 -11.19 19.71
N LYS A 133 -1.72 -9.92 19.41
CA LYS A 133 -2.71 -8.86 19.14
C LYS A 133 -3.66 -9.22 18.00
N GLN A 134 -3.18 -9.84 16.94
CA GLN A 134 -3.99 -10.27 15.80
C GLN A 134 -4.89 -11.47 16.12
N LEU A 135 -4.50 -12.30 17.09
CA LEU A 135 -5.28 -13.45 17.55
C LEU A 135 -6.30 -13.10 18.64
N PHE A 136 -6.13 -11.96 19.31
CA PHE A 136 -6.98 -11.52 20.40
C PHE A 136 -8.30 -10.94 19.92
N TYR A 137 -9.40 -11.27 20.63
CA TYR A 137 -10.68 -10.60 20.48
C TYR A 137 -11.43 -10.60 21.83
N LYS A 138 -12.53 -9.86 21.90
CA LYS A 138 -13.37 -9.79 23.10
C LYS A 138 -14.77 -10.31 22.84
N GLU A 139 -15.32 -11.00 23.84
CA GLU A 139 -16.75 -11.28 23.96
C GLU A 139 -17.26 -10.62 25.27
N GLY A 140 -17.95 -9.49 25.14
CA GLY A 140 -18.26 -8.64 26.28
C GLY A 140 -16.99 -8.14 26.98
N GLU A 141 -16.87 -8.43 28.29
CA GLU A 141 -15.69 -8.07 29.09
C GLU A 141 -14.62 -9.19 29.11
N THR A 142 -14.87 -10.31 28.46
CA THR A 142 -13.96 -11.46 28.44
C THR A 142 -13.03 -11.38 27.22
N GLY A 143 -11.73 -11.37 27.47
CA GLY A 143 -10.71 -11.57 26.44
C GLY A 143 -10.66 -13.03 26.02
N MET A 144 -10.45 -13.27 24.73
CA MET A 144 -10.43 -14.58 24.12
C MET A 144 -9.21 -14.74 23.22
N LEU A 145 -8.53 -15.86 23.32
CA LEU A 145 -7.44 -16.26 22.44
C LEU A 145 -7.68 -17.69 21.94
N PRO A 146 -7.49 -17.98 20.63
CA PRO A 146 -7.53 -19.36 20.16
C PRO A 146 -6.33 -20.15 20.73
N GLN A 147 -6.55 -21.41 21.09
CA GLN A 147 -5.43 -22.32 21.36
C GLN A 147 -4.60 -22.47 20.09
N VAL A 148 -3.31 -22.13 20.17
CA VAL A 148 -2.45 -22.07 19.00
C VAL A 148 -0.98 -22.31 19.37
N ARG A 149 -0.24 -22.88 18.43
CA ARG A 149 1.21 -22.95 18.48
C ARG A 149 1.77 -22.31 17.19
N VAL A 150 2.59 -21.28 17.37
CA VAL A 150 3.25 -20.53 16.28
C VAL A 150 4.76 -20.65 16.47
N VAL A 151 5.49 -20.85 15.36
CA VAL A 151 6.94 -20.66 15.27
C VAL A 151 7.21 -19.88 14.00
N ASP A 152 7.90 -18.73 14.12
CA ASP A 152 7.99 -17.78 13.01
C ASP A 152 9.30 -16.96 13.03
N TRP A 153 9.73 -16.51 11.85
CA TRP A 153 10.89 -15.65 11.63
C TRP A 153 10.85 -15.04 10.24
N PRO A 154 11.44 -13.85 10.00
CA PRO A 154 11.44 -13.23 8.69
C PRO A 154 12.42 -13.90 7.70
N SER A 155 12.14 -13.76 6.41
CA SER A 155 13.03 -14.18 5.31
C SER A 155 14.00 -13.09 4.86
N PHE A 156 13.74 -11.81 5.19
CA PHE A 156 14.56 -10.67 4.80
C PHE A 156 14.89 -9.78 5.99
N GLN A 157 16.11 -9.25 6.01
CA GLN A 157 16.61 -8.36 7.05
C GLN A 157 15.88 -7.00 7.03
N ILE A 158 15.70 -6.39 5.86
CA ILE A 158 15.02 -5.10 5.68
C ILE A 158 13.62 -5.33 5.14
N ARG A 159 12.63 -4.88 5.89
CA ARG A 159 11.21 -4.91 5.55
C ARG A 159 10.67 -3.50 5.79
N GLY A 160 10.78 -2.67 4.74
CA GLY A 160 10.60 -1.24 4.89
C GLY A 160 9.34 -0.69 4.25
N PHE A 161 8.97 0.48 4.77
CA PHE A 161 8.01 1.38 4.16
C PHE A 161 8.60 2.78 4.06
N MET A 162 8.51 3.37 2.86
CA MET A 162 8.95 4.74 2.62
C MET A 162 7.76 5.67 2.46
N HIS A 163 7.84 6.84 3.06
CA HIS A 163 6.87 7.90 2.88
C HIS A 163 7.55 9.21 2.46
N ASP A 164 7.07 9.77 1.34
CA ASP A 164 7.52 11.06 0.85
C ASP A 164 6.75 12.20 1.54
N THR A 165 7.38 12.77 2.54
CA THR A 165 6.87 13.95 3.26
C THR A 165 7.38 15.26 2.64
N GLY A 166 8.40 15.19 1.80
CA GLY A 166 8.95 16.32 1.03
C GLY A 166 7.90 16.93 0.11
N ARG A 167 7.19 16.08 -0.65
CA ARG A 167 6.12 16.53 -1.56
C ARG A 167 4.84 16.90 -0.83
N ASN A 168 4.36 16.07 0.10
CA ASN A 168 3.17 16.35 0.89
C ASN A 168 3.46 16.09 2.37
N TYR A 169 3.45 17.16 3.16
CA TYR A 169 3.68 17.08 4.61
C TYR A 169 2.60 16.25 5.31
N GLN A 170 3.02 15.47 6.28
CA GLN A 170 2.14 14.76 7.21
C GLN A 170 2.53 15.11 8.65
N SER A 171 1.56 15.29 9.51
CA SER A 171 1.79 15.52 10.93
C SER A 171 2.46 14.32 11.61
N VAL A 172 3.16 14.56 12.71
CA VAL A 172 3.73 13.50 13.56
C VAL A 172 2.65 12.50 13.99
N ALA A 173 1.44 12.98 14.30
CA ALA A 173 0.31 12.13 14.68
C ALA A 173 -0.09 11.17 13.56
N GLN A 174 -0.17 11.65 12.30
CA GLN A 174 -0.50 10.79 11.16
C GLN A 174 0.63 9.81 10.83
N LEU A 175 1.90 10.20 10.99
CA LEU A 175 3.03 9.28 10.85
C LEU A 175 2.99 8.18 11.93
N LYS A 176 2.72 8.53 13.19
CA LYS A 176 2.60 7.56 14.29
C LYS A 176 1.50 6.53 14.04
N GLU A 177 0.34 6.96 13.50
CA GLU A 177 -0.72 6.02 13.12
C GLU A 177 -0.22 4.99 12.10
N GLN A 178 0.55 5.42 11.10
CA GLN A 178 1.13 4.52 10.10
C GLN A 178 2.21 3.62 10.70
N LEU A 179 3.05 4.16 11.59
CA LEU A 179 4.09 3.39 12.30
C LEU A 179 3.49 2.28 13.18
N ASP A 180 2.34 2.51 13.80
CA ASP A 180 1.61 1.47 14.53
C ASP A 180 1.16 0.34 13.62
N MET A 181 0.66 0.67 12.42
CA MET A 181 0.30 -0.34 11.43
C MET A 181 1.53 -1.08 10.89
N LEU A 182 2.64 -0.38 10.62
CA LEU A 182 3.90 -1.02 10.24
C LEU A 182 4.35 -2.03 11.29
N ALA A 183 4.33 -1.65 12.56
CA ALA A 183 4.68 -2.53 13.69
C ALA A 183 3.78 -3.76 13.76
N LEU A 184 2.44 -3.58 13.64
CA LEU A 184 1.46 -4.67 13.66
C LEU A 184 1.73 -5.71 12.57
N TYR A 185 2.19 -5.27 11.39
CA TYR A 185 2.52 -6.11 10.25
C TYR A 185 4.01 -6.44 10.13
N LYS A 186 4.79 -6.25 11.22
CA LYS A 186 6.20 -6.68 11.39
C LYS A 186 7.19 -6.04 10.40
N TYR A 187 6.90 -4.84 9.93
CA TYR A 187 7.92 -4.00 9.30
C TYR A 187 8.94 -3.55 10.33
N ASN A 188 10.20 -3.37 9.90
CA ASN A 188 11.28 -2.96 10.78
C ASN A 188 12.08 -1.75 10.26
N VAL A 189 11.65 -1.14 9.18
CA VAL A 189 12.28 0.05 8.60
C VAL A 189 11.22 1.07 8.19
N PHE A 190 11.41 2.32 8.62
CA PHE A 190 10.72 3.49 8.13
C PHE A 190 11.70 4.38 7.37
N HIS A 191 11.52 4.53 6.07
CA HIS A 191 12.33 5.39 5.22
C HIS A 191 11.58 6.72 5.04
N GLY A 192 12.08 7.78 5.68
CA GLY A 192 11.51 9.12 5.59
C GLY A 192 12.19 9.92 4.48
N HIS A 193 11.51 10.11 3.33
CA HIS A 193 11.94 11.05 2.29
C HIS A 193 11.55 12.46 2.73
N LEU A 194 12.51 13.16 3.38
CA LEU A 194 12.22 14.40 4.12
C LEU A 194 12.34 15.66 3.27
N THR A 195 12.94 15.57 2.08
CA THR A 195 13.20 16.72 1.23
C THR A 195 12.88 16.44 -0.22
N ASP A 196 12.23 17.41 -0.88
CA ASP A 196 11.95 17.35 -2.31
C ASP A 196 11.70 18.77 -2.85
N ASN A 197 11.42 18.91 -4.13
CA ASN A 197 11.13 20.19 -4.79
C ASN A 197 10.09 21.03 -4.05
N PRO A 198 8.97 20.51 -3.52
CA PRO A 198 7.98 21.30 -2.80
C PRO A 198 8.39 21.77 -1.41
N GLY A 199 9.28 21.05 -0.73
CA GLY A 199 9.65 21.43 0.63
C GLY A 199 10.82 20.66 1.21
N TRP A 200 11.57 21.35 2.07
CA TRP A 200 12.56 20.79 2.98
C TRP A 200 11.89 20.63 4.35
N ARG A 201 11.63 19.40 4.77
CA ARG A 201 10.75 19.11 5.92
C ARG A 201 11.46 18.86 7.25
N LEU A 202 12.77 18.99 7.31
CA LEU A 202 13.53 18.90 8.55
C LEU A 202 14.09 20.26 8.95
N GLU A 203 13.88 20.67 10.21
CA GLU A 203 14.43 21.91 10.76
C GLU A 203 15.96 21.89 10.73
N SER A 204 16.55 22.98 10.29
CA SER A 204 17.96 23.28 10.51
C SER A 204 18.11 24.53 11.38
N LYS A 205 18.83 24.38 12.49
CA LYS A 205 19.19 25.50 13.38
C LYS A 205 20.41 26.28 12.84
N LYS A 206 21.30 25.60 12.12
CA LYS A 206 22.41 26.25 11.43
C LYS A 206 21.94 27.05 10.20
N HIS A 207 20.93 26.56 9.49
CA HIS A 207 20.45 27.15 8.25
C HIS A 207 18.94 27.43 8.27
N PRO A 208 18.44 28.37 9.10
CA PRO A 208 17.01 28.65 9.28
C PRO A 208 16.33 29.18 8.02
N GLN A 209 17.08 29.52 6.96
CA GLN A 209 16.54 29.89 5.65
C GLN A 209 15.66 28.81 5.04
N LEU A 210 15.90 27.52 5.37
CA LEU A 210 15.12 26.38 4.93
C LEU A 210 13.68 26.36 5.48
N GLN A 211 13.42 27.06 6.59
CA GLN A 211 12.09 27.19 7.20
C GLN A 211 11.33 28.45 6.77
N LEU A 212 11.94 29.32 5.97
CA LEU A 212 11.27 30.53 5.45
C LEU A 212 10.22 30.15 4.39
N LYS A 213 9.15 30.93 4.32
CA LYS A 213 8.02 30.71 3.38
C LYS A 213 8.46 30.45 1.93
N ARG A 214 9.52 31.16 1.48
CA ARG A 214 10.05 31.03 0.12
C ARG A 214 10.63 29.64 -0.21
N ALA A 215 11.00 28.87 0.81
CA ALA A 215 11.54 27.51 0.61
C ALA A 215 10.45 26.51 0.17
N PHE A 216 9.18 26.83 0.40
CA PHE A 216 8.07 25.91 0.17
C PHE A 216 7.23 26.31 -1.04
N SER A 217 6.85 25.35 -1.88
CA SER A 217 5.81 25.51 -2.91
C SER A 217 4.49 24.80 -2.51
N ARG A 218 4.55 23.84 -1.57
CA ARG A 218 3.38 23.18 -0.97
C ARG A 218 3.50 23.17 0.55
N HIS A 219 2.36 23.22 1.26
CA HIS A 219 2.30 23.13 2.72
C HIS A 219 3.28 24.11 3.39
N VAL A 220 3.15 25.41 3.03
CA VAL A 220 4.08 26.47 3.43
C VAL A 220 4.25 26.54 4.96
N GLY A 221 5.51 26.48 5.42
CA GLY A 221 5.86 26.54 6.84
C GLY A 221 5.57 25.22 7.60
N LYS A 222 5.26 24.13 6.91
CA LYS A 222 5.13 22.80 7.51
C LYS A 222 6.45 22.04 7.38
N PHE A 223 7.05 21.73 8.52
CA PHE A 223 8.29 20.93 8.65
C PHE A 223 8.31 20.29 10.03
N TYR A 224 9.17 19.32 10.24
CA TYR A 224 9.44 18.73 11.55
C TYR A 224 10.53 19.53 12.25
N THR A 225 10.27 19.97 13.48
CA THR A 225 11.32 20.44 14.35
C THR A 225 12.29 19.30 14.67
N GLN A 226 13.50 19.61 15.12
CA GLN A 226 14.44 18.58 15.54
C GLN A 226 13.89 17.73 16.70
N GLU A 227 13.13 18.37 17.60
CA GLU A 227 12.45 17.69 18.70
C GLU A 227 11.35 16.75 18.21
N GLU A 228 10.52 17.16 17.25
CA GLU A 228 9.51 16.27 16.62
C GLU A 228 10.18 15.11 15.85
N PHE A 229 11.30 15.35 15.20
CA PHE A 229 12.04 14.27 14.54
C PHE A 229 12.62 13.28 15.55
N LYS A 230 13.17 13.75 16.67
CA LYS A 230 13.61 12.88 17.79
C LYS A 230 12.44 12.11 18.40
N GLU A 231 11.26 12.72 18.49
CA GLU A 231 10.04 12.03 18.91
C GLU A 231 9.67 10.88 17.95
N ILE A 232 9.81 11.09 16.64
CA ILE A 232 9.60 10.03 15.63
C ILE A 232 10.64 8.91 15.80
N LEU A 233 11.91 9.25 16.00
CA LEU A 233 12.99 8.27 16.23
C LEU A 233 12.70 7.41 17.47
N ALA A 234 12.37 8.02 18.60
CA ALA A 234 12.03 7.33 19.84
C ALA A 234 10.79 6.42 19.66
N TYR A 235 9.78 6.93 18.97
CA TYR A 235 8.55 6.18 18.69
C TYR A 235 8.79 4.94 17.81
N CYS A 236 9.68 5.06 16.83
CA CYS A 236 10.13 3.95 16.00
C CYS A 236 10.96 2.94 16.80
N LYS A 237 11.88 3.41 17.63
CA LYS A 237 12.75 2.56 18.49
C LYS A 237 11.93 1.67 19.41
N GLU A 238 10.90 2.19 20.07
CA GLU A 238 9.97 1.42 20.90
C GLU A 238 9.26 0.29 20.13
N ARG A 239 9.15 0.41 18.80
CA ARG A 239 8.51 -0.55 17.88
C ARG A 239 9.51 -1.41 17.11
N HIS A 240 10.79 -1.34 17.46
CA HIS A 240 11.86 -2.01 16.74
C HIS A 240 11.90 -1.67 15.25
N ILE A 241 11.58 -0.41 14.91
CA ILE A 241 11.63 0.15 13.57
C ILE A 241 12.85 1.08 13.47
N THR A 242 13.75 0.77 12.56
CA THR A 242 14.89 1.63 12.22
C THR A 242 14.45 2.74 11.28
N VAL A 243 14.81 3.98 11.55
CA VAL A 243 14.55 5.12 10.66
C VAL A 243 15.71 5.29 9.68
N ILE A 244 15.39 5.40 8.39
CA ILE A 244 16.31 5.81 7.33
C ILE A 244 15.88 7.22 6.89
N PRO A 245 16.53 8.29 7.36
CA PRO A 245 16.25 9.64 6.87
C PRO A 245 16.90 9.85 5.51
N GLU A 246 16.18 10.46 4.59
CA GLU A 246 16.66 10.86 3.28
C GLU A 246 16.66 12.39 3.15
N LEU A 247 17.81 12.92 2.81
CA LEU A 247 17.97 14.27 2.27
C LEU A 247 18.42 14.12 0.81
N ASP A 248 17.51 14.30 -0.10
CA ASP A 248 17.75 14.02 -1.52
C ASP A 248 18.56 15.11 -2.19
N ILE A 249 19.70 14.72 -2.74
CA ILE A 249 20.68 15.56 -3.41
C ILE A 249 21.36 14.82 -4.57
N PRO A 250 21.79 15.50 -5.63
CA PRO A 250 21.55 16.90 -5.99
C PRO A 250 20.24 17.09 -6.77
N GLY A 251 19.53 16.00 -7.11
CA GLY A 251 18.19 16.04 -7.65
C GLY A 251 17.19 16.56 -6.61
N HIS A 252 15.95 16.85 -7.02
CA HIS A 252 14.84 17.19 -6.10
C HIS A 252 15.12 18.33 -5.10
N THR A 253 16.01 19.27 -5.43
CA THR A 253 16.53 20.29 -4.52
C THR A 253 15.96 21.70 -4.71
N GLU A 254 14.82 21.87 -5.38
CA GLU A 254 14.27 23.20 -5.62
C GLU A 254 13.92 23.96 -4.33
N ALA A 255 13.45 23.25 -3.28
CA ALA A 255 13.23 23.84 -1.96
C ALA A 255 14.49 24.45 -1.37
N PHE A 256 15.60 23.71 -1.42
CA PHE A 256 16.94 24.16 -1.01
C PHE A 256 17.36 25.37 -1.86
N ARG A 257 17.30 25.27 -3.17
CA ARG A 257 17.71 26.36 -4.08
C ARG A 257 16.91 27.64 -3.84
N ARG A 258 15.59 27.54 -3.60
CA ARG A 258 14.77 28.70 -3.23
C ARG A 258 15.15 29.29 -1.89
N ALA A 259 15.46 28.46 -0.90
CA ALA A 259 15.86 28.91 0.44
C ALA A 259 17.10 29.80 0.41
N PHE A 260 18.10 29.40 -0.37
CA PHE A 260 19.40 30.11 -0.44
C PHE A 260 19.52 31.07 -1.65
N GLY A 261 18.56 31.12 -2.56
CA GLY A 261 18.65 31.90 -3.77
C GLY A 261 19.66 31.36 -4.79
N ILE A 262 19.95 30.08 -4.76
CA ILE A 262 20.97 29.38 -5.57
C ILE A 262 20.29 28.86 -6.86
N LYS A 263 20.99 28.96 -7.99
CA LYS A 263 20.47 28.48 -9.30
C LYS A 263 20.93 27.06 -9.63
N SER A 264 22.06 26.61 -9.11
CA SER A 264 22.66 25.32 -9.40
C SER A 264 23.28 24.73 -8.15
N MET A 265 23.20 23.42 -7.98
CA MET A 265 23.88 22.71 -6.90
C MET A 265 25.39 22.64 -7.06
N ARG A 266 25.96 23.19 -8.16
CA ARG A 266 27.39 23.40 -8.37
C ARG A 266 27.91 24.72 -7.79
N ASP A 267 27.05 25.54 -7.20
CA ASP A 267 27.48 26.77 -6.54
C ASP A 267 28.47 26.42 -5.40
N PRO A 268 29.61 27.08 -5.29
CA PRO A 268 30.60 26.76 -4.28
C PRO A 268 30.11 26.84 -2.81
N SER A 269 29.04 27.59 -2.57
CA SER A 269 28.38 27.65 -1.26
C SER A 269 27.63 26.41 -0.86
N VAL A 270 27.27 25.52 -1.83
CA VAL A 270 26.42 24.37 -1.59
C VAL A 270 27.08 23.31 -0.72
N GLU A 271 28.32 22.94 -1.03
CA GLU A 271 29.04 21.89 -0.30
C GLU A 271 29.14 22.18 1.22
N PRO A 272 29.64 23.36 1.69
CA PRO A 272 29.66 23.60 3.11
C PRO A 272 28.30 23.65 3.78
N ILE A 273 27.28 24.16 3.10
CA ILE A 273 25.90 24.13 3.63
C ILE A 273 25.41 22.69 3.79
N LEU A 274 25.60 21.83 2.79
CA LEU A 274 25.20 20.43 2.87
C LEU A 274 25.95 19.67 3.95
N LEU A 275 27.26 19.87 4.09
CA LEU A 275 28.04 19.27 5.17
C LEU A 275 27.48 19.66 6.55
N ASP A 276 27.14 20.93 6.76
CA ASP A 276 26.47 21.38 7.97
C ASP A 276 25.14 20.71 8.21
N LEU A 277 24.29 20.55 7.16
CA LEU A 277 22.97 19.92 7.26
C LEU A 277 23.07 18.42 7.58
N PHE A 278 24.00 17.71 6.95
CA PHE A 278 24.23 16.30 7.26
C PHE A 278 24.84 16.10 8.65
N GLU A 279 25.76 16.98 9.07
CA GLU A 279 26.30 16.95 10.43
C GLU A 279 25.19 17.19 11.47
N GLU A 280 24.29 18.15 11.20
CA GLU A 280 23.15 18.46 12.05
C GLU A 280 22.19 17.26 12.13
N LEU A 281 21.80 16.66 10.99
CA LEU A 281 20.99 15.45 10.95
C LEU A 281 21.62 14.30 11.76
N ILE A 282 22.91 14.05 11.53
CA ILE A 282 23.68 13.01 12.22
C ILE A 282 23.69 13.20 13.74
N SER A 283 23.71 14.46 14.22
CA SER A 283 23.73 14.79 15.65
C SER A 283 22.43 14.50 16.38
N LEU A 284 21.32 14.21 15.67
CA LEU A 284 19.99 14.01 16.28
C LEU A 284 19.83 12.65 16.97
N ALA A 285 20.67 11.65 16.61
CA ALA A 285 20.68 10.34 17.23
C ALA A 285 22.09 9.73 17.16
N ASP A 286 22.36 8.67 17.92
CA ASP A 286 23.60 7.89 17.77
C ASP A 286 23.56 6.93 16.57
N ALA A 287 24.69 6.28 16.27
CA ALA A 287 24.80 5.41 15.10
C ALA A 287 24.04 4.07 15.27
N GLU A 288 23.76 3.65 16.49
CA GLU A 288 22.97 2.45 16.75
C GLU A 288 21.48 2.71 16.47
N GLU A 289 20.99 3.89 16.85
CA GLU A 289 19.60 4.29 16.67
C GLU A 289 19.28 4.70 15.22
N MET A 290 20.24 5.36 14.55
CA MET A 290 20.11 5.82 13.16
C MET A 290 21.32 5.38 12.33
N PRO A 291 21.42 4.07 12.01
CA PRO A 291 22.60 3.49 11.37
C PRO A 291 22.76 3.85 9.89
N TYR A 292 21.70 4.33 9.25
CA TYR A 292 21.65 4.60 7.81
C TYR A 292 21.30 6.05 7.53
N ILE A 293 21.95 6.64 6.52
CA ILE A 293 21.56 7.92 5.94
C ILE A 293 21.40 7.73 4.43
N HIS A 294 20.28 8.18 3.88
CA HIS A 294 20.00 8.11 2.45
C HIS A 294 20.24 9.47 1.79
N LEU A 295 21.00 9.47 0.70
CA LEU A 295 21.37 10.70 -0.03
C LEU A 295 20.46 11.00 -1.23
N GLY A 296 19.48 10.12 -1.56
CA GLY A 296 18.77 10.22 -2.82
C GLY A 296 19.66 9.87 -4.00
N THR A 297 20.03 10.86 -4.79
CA THR A 297 20.89 10.79 -5.99
C THR A 297 20.20 10.34 -7.27
N ASP A 298 18.87 10.18 -7.27
CA ASP A 298 18.08 9.80 -8.44
C ASP A 298 17.70 11.00 -9.33
N GLU A 299 17.16 10.68 -10.49
CA GLU A 299 16.65 11.62 -11.51
C GLU A 299 17.59 12.77 -11.91
N VAL A 300 18.91 12.54 -11.82
CA VAL A 300 19.92 13.51 -12.22
C VAL A 300 20.34 13.27 -13.68
N TRP A 301 19.67 13.95 -14.61
CA TRP A 301 19.84 13.73 -16.06
C TRP A 301 21.03 14.45 -16.66
N HIS A 302 21.40 15.62 -16.10
CA HIS A 302 22.49 16.47 -16.55
C HIS A 302 23.60 16.56 -15.52
N ARG A 303 24.16 15.41 -15.16
CA ARG A 303 25.08 15.23 -14.04
C ARG A 303 26.21 16.28 -13.97
N LYS A 304 26.79 16.69 -15.12
CA LYS A 304 27.87 17.69 -15.16
C LYS A 304 27.42 19.10 -14.74
N GLU A 305 26.09 19.34 -14.70
CA GLU A 305 25.48 20.61 -14.35
C GLU A 305 24.88 20.60 -12.93
N GLU A 306 24.80 19.43 -12.28
CA GLU A 306 24.08 19.28 -11.02
C GLU A 306 24.99 19.39 -9.79
N MET A 307 26.05 18.61 -9.66
CA MET A 307 26.98 18.64 -8.53
C MET A 307 28.31 17.97 -8.90
N GLU A 308 29.39 18.40 -8.29
CA GLU A 308 30.72 17.76 -8.44
C GLU A 308 30.79 16.44 -7.65
N ASP A 309 31.51 15.46 -8.19
CA ASP A 309 31.70 14.15 -7.56
C ASP A 309 32.41 14.27 -6.19
N HIS A 310 33.34 15.19 -6.07
CA HIS A 310 34.08 15.38 -4.81
C HIS A 310 33.20 15.86 -3.66
N SER A 311 32.19 16.69 -3.94
CA SER A 311 31.26 17.19 -2.93
C SER A 311 30.34 16.05 -2.43
N LEU A 312 29.86 15.18 -3.31
CA LEU A 312 29.12 13.98 -2.89
C LEU A 312 29.99 13.03 -2.07
N MET A 313 31.25 12.84 -2.49
CA MET A 313 32.19 12.00 -1.73
C MET A 313 32.50 12.59 -0.35
N ALA A 314 32.68 13.92 -0.22
CA ALA A 314 32.87 14.56 1.07
C ALA A 314 31.71 14.32 2.04
N ILE A 315 30.45 14.39 1.56
CA ILE A 315 29.25 14.09 2.35
C ILE A 315 29.25 12.61 2.76
N MET A 316 29.51 11.70 1.82
CA MET A 316 29.55 10.26 2.11
C MET A 316 30.64 9.93 3.16
N ASP A 317 31.80 10.55 3.06
CA ASP A 317 32.93 10.37 4.00
C ASP A 317 32.58 10.93 5.39
N LEU A 318 31.89 12.07 5.45
CA LEU A 318 31.35 12.61 6.71
C LEU A 318 30.43 11.57 7.38
N ILE A 319 29.44 11.04 6.67
CA ILE A 319 28.49 10.07 7.20
C ILE A 319 29.20 8.82 7.71
N LYS A 320 30.12 8.26 6.91
CA LYS A 320 30.93 7.08 7.26
C LYS A 320 31.82 7.32 8.46
N SER A 321 32.47 8.53 8.55
CA SER A 321 33.32 8.89 9.68
C SER A 321 32.60 8.94 11.01
N LYS A 322 31.27 9.09 10.98
CA LYS A 322 30.40 9.07 12.15
C LYS A 322 29.76 7.68 12.40
N GLY A 323 30.30 6.64 11.78
CA GLY A 323 29.90 5.23 12.00
C GLY A 323 28.57 4.84 11.35
N ARG A 324 28.11 5.55 10.33
CA ARG A 324 26.86 5.26 9.61
C ARG A 324 27.12 4.78 8.20
N GLU A 325 26.15 4.03 7.68
CA GLU A 325 26.15 3.55 6.32
C GLU A 325 25.36 4.47 5.38
N VAL A 326 25.86 4.63 4.17
CA VAL A 326 25.23 5.45 3.14
C VAL A 326 24.34 4.59 2.27
N ILE A 327 23.14 5.08 1.98
CA ILE A 327 22.22 4.51 0.98
C ILE A 327 22.06 5.54 -0.15
N THR A 328 21.97 5.05 -1.39
CA THR A 328 21.69 5.87 -2.58
C THR A 328 20.73 5.14 -3.50
N TRP A 329 19.95 5.88 -4.28
CA TRP A 329 19.13 5.28 -5.32
C TRP A 329 19.99 4.72 -6.47
N LYS A 330 19.61 3.59 -6.98
CA LYS A 330 19.99 3.09 -8.29
C LYS A 330 18.70 3.04 -9.14
N GLU A 331 18.56 3.65 -10.19
CA GLU A 331 19.33 4.45 -11.11
C GLU A 331 19.50 5.91 -10.64
N GLY A 332 20.61 6.25 -10.10
CA GLY A 332 21.01 7.59 -9.68
C GLY A 332 22.48 7.80 -10.01
N ILE A 333 23.10 8.80 -9.38
CA ILE A 333 24.53 9.03 -9.55
C ILE A 333 25.31 7.82 -9.05
N GLN A 334 26.19 7.30 -9.89
CA GLN A 334 27.08 6.19 -9.57
C GLN A 334 28.52 6.70 -9.56
N LEU A 335 29.07 6.87 -8.36
CA LEU A 335 30.46 7.27 -8.18
C LEU A 335 31.36 6.06 -8.38
N PRO A 336 32.40 6.12 -9.26
CA PRO A 336 33.31 4.99 -9.48
C PRO A 336 34.04 4.54 -8.21
N GLN A 337 34.38 5.49 -7.31
CA GLN A 337 35.06 5.24 -6.07
C GLN A 337 34.18 4.69 -4.95
N ASP A 338 32.87 4.77 -5.10
CA ASP A 338 31.93 4.25 -4.12
C ASP A 338 31.80 2.73 -4.25
N SER A 339 32.38 2.00 -3.31
CA SER A 339 32.31 0.53 -3.25
C SER A 339 31.48 0.01 -2.08
N THR A 340 30.97 0.88 -1.22
CA THR A 340 30.41 0.49 0.08
C THR A 340 28.95 0.90 0.30
N SER A 341 28.45 1.91 -0.42
CA SER A 341 27.05 2.33 -0.23
C SER A 341 26.06 1.23 -0.64
N ILE A 342 24.99 1.15 0.12
CA ILE A 342 23.84 0.29 -0.19
C ILE A 342 23.05 0.93 -1.34
N LYS A 343 22.65 0.13 -2.32
CA LYS A 343 21.88 0.61 -3.46
C LYS A 343 20.40 0.29 -3.29
N GLN A 344 19.55 1.31 -3.15
CA GLN A 344 18.11 1.13 -3.20
C GLN A 344 17.66 1.16 -4.66
N LEU A 345 17.09 0.03 -5.13
CA LEU A 345 16.71 -0.16 -6.53
C LEU A 345 15.29 0.34 -6.76
N TRP A 346 15.08 1.19 -7.77
CA TRP A 346 13.75 1.67 -8.13
C TRP A 346 13.35 1.38 -9.59
N ALA A 347 14.31 1.41 -10.51
CA ALA A 347 14.10 1.02 -11.90
C ALA A 347 14.27 -0.50 -12.08
N GLN A 348 13.81 -1.05 -13.21
CA GLN A 348 13.82 -2.51 -13.46
C GLN A 348 15.23 -3.11 -13.71
N HIS A 349 16.28 -2.36 -13.52
CA HIS A 349 17.67 -2.78 -13.72
C HIS A 349 18.17 -3.72 -12.61
N PRO A 350 19.17 -4.57 -12.90
CA PRO A 350 19.79 -5.42 -11.90
C PRO A 350 20.58 -4.61 -10.85
N PRO A 351 20.81 -5.17 -9.66
CA PRO A 351 21.71 -4.55 -8.69
C PRO A 351 23.13 -4.39 -9.26
N ARG A 352 23.89 -3.44 -8.72
CA ARG A 352 25.32 -3.34 -9.04
C ARG A 352 26.06 -4.51 -8.43
N GLU A 353 26.91 -5.17 -9.22
CA GLU A 353 27.67 -6.33 -8.77
C GLU A 353 28.50 -6.03 -7.52
N GLY A 354 28.47 -6.93 -6.55
CA GLY A 354 29.19 -6.80 -5.27
C GLY A 354 28.60 -5.79 -4.27
N HIS A 355 27.60 -5.00 -4.64
CA HIS A 355 26.96 -4.07 -3.72
C HIS A 355 25.78 -4.68 -2.99
N ARG A 356 25.64 -4.36 -1.72
CA ARG A 356 24.40 -4.59 -0.98
C ARG A 356 23.27 -3.76 -1.58
N PHE A 357 22.07 -4.32 -1.56
CA PHE A 357 20.93 -3.62 -2.12
C PHE A 357 19.63 -3.85 -1.34
N ILE A 358 18.73 -2.87 -1.49
CA ILE A 358 17.35 -2.88 -1.02
C ILE A 358 16.46 -2.81 -2.26
N ASP A 359 15.43 -3.64 -2.37
CA ASP A 359 14.59 -3.70 -3.56
C ASP A 359 13.31 -2.87 -3.38
N SER A 360 13.19 -1.79 -4.16
CA SER A 360 11.94 -1.02 -4.30
C SER A 360 11.36 -1.11 -5.72
N ARG A 361 11.92 -1.97 -6.58
CA ARG A 361 11.42 -2.20 -7.94
C ARG A 361 10.00 -2.78 -7.87
N ALA A 362 9.09 -2.20 -8.63
CA ALA A 362 7.68 -2.58 -8.62
C ALA A 362 6.94 -2.38 -7.27
N ASN A 363 7.54 -1.68 -6.32
CA ASN A 363 6.98 -1.41 -5.00
C ASN A 363 6.43 0.03 -4.84
N TYR A 364 6.31 0.78 -5.93
CA TYR A 364 5.73 2.13 -5.90
C TYR A 364 4.21 2.04 -5.94
N ILE A 365 3.56 2.44 -4.85
CA ILE A 365 2.10 2.30 -4.73
C ILE A 365 1.31 3.45 -5.33
N ASN A 366 1.94 4.61 -5.55
CA ASN A 366 1.33 5.74 -6.26
C ASN A 366 1.03 5.47 -7.75
N HIS A 367 1.63 4.43 -8.32
CA HIS A 367 1.38 3.99 -9.70
C HIS A 367 0.48 2.75 -9.77
N LEU A 368 0.00 2.26 -8.62
CA LEU A 368 -0.83 1.07 -8.55
C LEU A 368 -2.32 1.43 -8.63
N ASP A 369 -3.03 0.67 -9.43
CA ASP A 369 -4.44 0.46 -9.21
C ASP A 369 -4.61 -0.29 -7.88
N PRO A 370 -5.53 0.14 -6.98
CA PRO A 370 -5.64 -0.44 -5.65
C PRO A 370 -6.04 -1.92 -5.67
N PHE A 371 -6.58 -2.43 -6.76
CA PHE A 371 -7.02 -3.81 -6.86
C PHE A 371 -5.99 -4.69 -7.58
N ALA A 372 -5.62 -4.37 -8.81
CA ALA A 372 -4.60 -5.11 -9.54
C ALA A 372 -3.22 -5.00 -8.87
N GLY A 373 -2.91 -3.83 -8.30
CA GLY A 373 -1.67 -3.61 -7.56
C GLY A 373 -1.50 -4.53 -6.36
N MET A 374 -2.58 -4.88 -5.66
CA MET A 374 -2.53 -5.81 -4.52
C MET A 374 -2.16 -7.23 -4.97
N GLY A 375 -2.66 -7.70 -6.13
CA GLY A 375 -2.23 -8.94 -6.74
C GLY A 375 -0.71 -8.97 -6.97
N ARG A 376 -0.15 -7.90 -7.53
CA ARG A 376 1.30 -7.79 -7.73
C ARG A 376 2.07 -7.86 -6.41
N LEU A 377 1.67 -7.12 -5.38
CA LEU A 377 2.33 -7.12 -4.07
C LEU A 377 2.29 -8.50 -3.39
N PHE A 378 1.23 -9.27 -3.61
CA PHE A 378 1.12 -10.64 -3.10
C PHE A 378 2.01 -11.63 -3.86
N PHE A 379 2.05 -11.55 -5.21
CA PHE A 379 2.72 -12.53 -6.06
C PHE A 379 4.18 -12.21 -6.37
N GLN A 380 4.66 -11.01 -6.07
CA GLN A 380 6.06 -10.67 -6.33
C GLN A 380 7.03 -11.42 -5.43
N GLN A 381 8.21 -11.69 -5.96
CA GLN A 381 9.35 -12.19 -5.20
C GLN A 381 10.23 -11.00 -4.81
N PRO A 382 10.22 -10.58 -3.51
CA PRO A 382 11.07 -9.47 -3.05
C PRO A 382 12.54 -9.75 -3.34
N ALA A 383 13.32 -8.71 -3.68
CA ALA A 383 14.72 -8.81 -4.09
C ALA A 383 14.98 -9.77 -5.27
N ARG A 384 13.91 -10.29 -5.92
CA ARG A 384 13.95 -11.31 -6.98
C ARG A 384 14.64 -12.61 -6.55
N GLN A 385 14.54 -12.95 -5.25
CA GLN A 385 15.06 -14.20 -4.71
C GLN A 385 14.19 -14.71 -3.54
N PRO A 386 14.27 -16.01 -3.18
CA PRO A 386 13.37 -16.60 -2.16
C PRO A 386 13.54 -16.02 -0.75
N SER A 387 14.74 -15.58 -0.40
CA SER A 387 15.07 -14.99 0.90
C SER A 387 16.25 -14.03 0.77
N GLY A 388 16.45 -13.17 1.74
CA GLY A 388 17.61 -12.30 1.83
C GLY A 388 18.92 -13.05 2.06
N ASP A 389 20.02 -12.38 1.75
CA ASP A 389 21.40 -12.81 2.02
C ASP A 389 22.27 -11.59 2.39
N SER A 390 23.59 -11.76 2.38
CA SER A 390 24.52 -10.68 2.70
C SER A 390 24.50 -9.50 1.72
N LEU A 391 23.99 -9.66 0.51
CA LEU A 391 23.87 -8.62 -0.51
C LEU A 391 22.42 -8.14 -0.67
N ALA A 392 21.47 -9.04 -0.76
CA ALA A 392 20.04 -8.75 -0.90
C ALA A 392 19.39 -8.57 0.48
N LEU A 393 19.42 -7.35 0.99
CA LEU A 393 18.98 -7.07 2.36
C LEU A 393 17.47 -7.21 2.54
N GLY A 394 16.68 -6.94 1.49
CA GLY A 394 15.23 -7.00 1.53
C GLY A 394 14.58 -5.97 0.62
N GLY A 395 13.47 -5.42 1.04
CA GLY A 395 12.70 -4.47 0.22
C GLY A 395 11.97 -3.39 1.00
N ILE A 396 11.71 -2.30 0.30
CA ILE A 396 10.94 -1.16 0.81
C ILE A 396 9.77 -0.88 -0.12
N LEU A 397 8.56 -0.82 0.44
CA LEU A 397 7.35 -0.36 -0.22
C LEU A 397 7.34 1.17 -0.20
N CYS A 398 7.15 1.84 -1.34
CA CYS A 398 7.31 3.29 -1.47
C CYS A 398 5.99 4.00 -1.78
N ALA A 399 5.63 4.96 -0.93
CA ALA A 399 4.50 5.86 -1.15
C ALA A 399 5.02 7.24 -1.61
N TRP A 400 4.76 7.56 -2.88
CA TRP A 400 5.09 8.86 -3.49
C TRP A 400 3.80 9.64 -3.77
N PRO A 401 3.33 10.49 -2.86
CA PRO A 401 2.18 11.36 -3.11
C PRO A 401 2.58 12.53 -4.00
N ASP A 402 2.73 12.27 -5.32
CA ASP A 402 3.21 13.25 -6.29
C ASP A 402 2.27 14.46 -6.42
N ASN A 403 0.95 14.23 -6.35
CA ASN A 403 -0.03 15.29 -6.48
C ASN A 403 -0.24 16.05 -5.17
N ASN A 404 -0.50 17.35 -5.28
CA ASN A 404 -0.91 18.15 -4.13
C ASN A 404 -2.23 17.64 -3.57
N VAL A 405 -2.37 17.64 -2.24
CA VAL A 405 -3.60 17.27 -1.53
C VAL A 405 -4.13 18.44 -0.70
N ALA A 406 -5.45 18.50 -0.52
CA ALA A 406 -6.08 19.53 0.30
C ALA A 406 -5.85 19.31 1.80
N HIS A 407 -5.90 18.05 2.22
CA HIS A 407 -5.73 17.61 3.61
C HIS A 407 -4.76 16.45 3.69
N GLU A 408 -4.01 16.34 4.79
CA GLU A 408 -3.03 15.25 4.95
C GLU A 408 -3.65 13.85 4.91
N ARG A 409 -4.92 13.68 5.33
CA ARG A 409 -5.64 12.40 5.25
C ARG A 409 -5.89 11.96 3.81
N ASP A 410 -5.98 12.90 2.87
CA ASP A 410 -6.18 12.59 1.45
C ASP A 410 -5.04 11.73 0.88
N ILE A 411 -3.84 11.85 1.44
CA ILE A 411 -2.70 11.01 1.06
C ILE A 411 -3.02 9.53 1.26
N LEU A 412 -3.66 9.18 2.37
CA LEU A 412 -4.03 7.81 2.71
C LEU A 412 -5.20 7.30 1.86
N GLY A 413 -6.13 8.18 1.50
CA GLY A 413 -7.29 7.85 0.67
C GLY A 413 -6.94 7.72 -0.81
N GLN A 414 -6.13 8.63 -1.35
CA GLN A 414 -5.72 8.63 -2.77
C GLN A 414 -4.65 7.59 -3.08
N ASN A 415 -3.80 7.23 -2.12
CA ASN A 415 -2.84 6.15 -2.26
C ASN A 415 -3.36 4.92 -1.49
N PRO A 416 -3.30 3.71 -2.05
CA PRO A 416 -3.75 2.50 -1.34
C PRO A 416 -2.73 2.06 -0.28
N ILE A 417 -2.38 2.96 0.66
CA ILE A 417 -1.29 2.78 1.63
C ILE A 417 -1.55 1.57 2.52
N TYR A 418 -2.66 1.56 3.25
CA TYR A 418 -2.94 0.47 4.19
C TYR A 418 -3.18 -0.88 3.51
N PRO A 419 -3.97 -0.99 2.42
CA PRO A 419 -4.03 -2.24 1.67
C PRO A 419 -2.66 -2.72 1.22
N ALA A 420 -1.84 -1.85 0.65
CA ALA A 420 -0.51 -2.20 0.15
C ALA A 420 0.42 -2.67 1.27
N MET A 421 0.42 -2.02 2.44
CA MET A 421 1.17 -2.48 3.62
C MET A 421 0.79 -3.92 4.00
N VAL A 422 -0.50 -4.26 4.04
CA VAL A 422 -0.97 -5.59 4.44
C VAL A 422 -0.58 -6.65 3.40
N PHE A 423 -0.80 -6.37 2.10
CA PHE A 423 -0.46 -7.33 1.04
C PHE A 423 1.05 -7.56 0.90
N TYR A 424 1.86 -6.50 1.01
CA TYR A 424 3.32 -6.62 0.90
C TYR A 424 3.97 -7.26 2.13
N ALA A 425 3.37 -7.06 3.32
CA ALA A 425 3.90 -7.62 4.57
C ALA A 425 4.13 -9.13 4.47
N ASP A 426 3.18 -9.89 3.90
CA ASP A 426 3.33 -11.33 3.77
C ASP A 426 4.43 -11.73 2.78
N ALA A 427 4.57 -11.00 1.67
CA ALA A 427 5.61 -11.26 0.69
C ALA A 427 7.00 -10.99 1.25
N ILE A 428 7.20 -9.86 1.94
CA ILE A 428 8.54 -9.48 2.45
C ILE A 428 8.92 -10.24 3.72
N TRP A 429 7.95 -10.66 4.53
CA TRP A 429 8.22 -11.51 5.70
C TRP A 429 8.57 -12.94 5.30
N ASN A 430 7.78 -13.53 4.41
CA ASN A 430 7.88 -14.94 4.06
C ASN A 430 8.83 -15.24 2.91
N GLY A 431 9.12 -14.27 2.06
CA GLY A 431 9.70 -14.54 0.75
C GLY A 431 8.72 -15.25 -0.19
N ARG A 432 9.17 -15.52 -1.39
CA ARG A 432 8.43 -16.30 -2.40
C ARG A 432 9.40 -17.20 -3.14
N LYS A 433 8.99 -18.44 -3.42
CA LYS A 433 9.84 -19.40 -4.15
C LYS A 433 10.14 -18.94 -5.57
N GLU A 434 9.20 -18.26 -6.19
CA GLU A 434 9.28 -17.77 -7.58
C GLU A 434 8.59 -16.41 -7.73
N ASN A 435 8.97 -15.70 -8.78
CA ASN A 435 8.35 -14.43 -9.15
C ASN A 435 7.25 -14.69 -10.18
N LYS A 436 5.98 -14.57 -9.79
CA LYS A 436 4.84 -14.86 -10.66
C LYS A 436 4.45 -13.65 -11.51
N LEU A 437 5.33 -13.24 -12.42
CA LEU A 437 5.14 -12.08 -13.29
C LEU A 437 3.81 -12.09 -14.06
N ALA A 438 3.31 -13.29 -14.41
CA ALA A 438 2.02 -13.45 -15.10
C ALA A 438 0.82 -12.92 -14.30
N HIS A 439 0.97 -12.73 -12.98
CA HIS A 439 -0.08 -12.23 -12.08
C HIS A 439 0.16 -10.79 -11.60
N TRP A 440 1.05 -10.07 -12.25
CA TRP A 440 1.40 -8.69 -11.86
C TRP A 440 0.42 -7.64 -12.39
N ALA A 441 -0.20 -7.89 -13.53
CA ALA A 441 -1.21 -7.00 -14.10
C ALA A 441 -2.64 -7.43 -13.74
N ASN A 442 -2.91 -8.73 -13.77
CA ASN A 442 -4.23 -9.30 -13.53
C ASN A 442 -4.15 -10.46 -12.54
N LEU A 443 -5.24 -10.72 -11.83
CA LEU A 443 -5.35 -11.90 -10.97
C LEU A 443 -5.26 -13.21 -11.78
N PRO A 444 -4.87 -14.33 -11.13
CA PRO A 444 -4.84 -15.62 -11.77
C PRO A 444 -6.20 -16.04 -12.31
N LYS A 445 -6.20 -16.92 -13.30
CA LYS A 445 -7.44 -17.48 -13.88
C LYS A 445 -8.24 -18.27 -12.84
N ALA A 446 -9.57 -18.27 -13.00
CA ALA A 446 -10.48 -19.06 -12.19
C ALA A 446 -10.09 -20.55 -12.15
N GLY A 447 -10.26 -21.20 -11.01
CA GLY A 447 -9.97 -22.61 -10.80
C GLY A 447 -8.49 -22.94 -10.53
N THR A 448 -7.56 -21.98 -10.65
CA THR A 448 -6.14 -22.21 -10.39
C THR A 448 -5.78 -22.25 -8.89
N ALA A 449 -4.69 -22.95 -8.56
CA ALA A 449 -4.18 -22.96 -7.18
C ALA A 449 -3.76 -21.55 -6.72
N ASP A 450 -3.20 -20.75 -7.62
CA ASP A 450 -2.78 -19.38 -7.33
C ASP A 450 -3.96 -18.47 -6.99
N LEU A 451 -5.07 -18.60 -7.72
CA LEU A 451 -6.29 -17.84 -7.36
C LEU A 451 -6.84 -18.27 -6.00
N ARG A 452 -6.87 -19.57 -5.71
CA ARG A 452 -7.32 -20.04 -4.39
C ARG A 452 -6.44 -19.51 -3.25
N ALA A 453 -5.11 -19.52 -3.44
CA ALA A 453 -4.18 -18.95 -2.46
C ALA A 453 -4.40 -17.46 -2.25
N PHE A 454 -4.58 -16.70 -3.33
CA PHE A 454 -4.89 -15.27 -3.24
C PHE A 454 -6.24 -15.03 -2.56
N ALA A 455 -7.30 -15.77 -2.90
CA ALA A 455 -8.62 -15.63 -2.31
C ALA A 455 -8.63 -15.89 -0.80
N GLN A 456 -7.88 -16.91 -0.34
CA GLN A 456 -7.73 -17.18 1.10
C GLN A 456 -7.02 -16.04 1.82
N PHE A 457 -5.98 -15.48 1.20
CA PHE A 457 -5.27 -14.33 1.76
C PHE A 457 -6.12 -13.06 1.70
N GLU A 458 -6.87 -12.83 0.62
CA GLU A 458 -7.82 -11.73 0.50
C GLU A 458 -8.89 -11.76 1.61
N ASP A 459 -9.44 -12.95 1.92
CA ASP A 459 -10.38 -13.12 3.03
C ASP A 459 -9.74 -12.75 4.38
N ALA A 460 -8.46 -13.10 4.59
CA ALA A 460 -7.70 -12.68 5.78
C ALA A 460 -7.53 -11.15 5.82
N VAL A 461 -7.13 -10.53 4.71
CA VAL A 461 -7.00 -9.06 4.59
C VAL A 461 -8.31 -8.34 4.92
N LEU A 462 -9.44 -8.83 4.41
CA LEU A 462 -10.75 -8.22 4.66
C LEU A 462 -11.18 -8.34 6.14
N ARG A 463 -10.80 -9.41 6.84
CA ARG A 463 -10.99 -9.51 8.30
C ARG A 463 -10.11 -8.52 9.03
N HIS A 464 -8.84 -8.40 8.66
CA HIS A 464 -7.93 -7.39 9.22
C HIS A 464 -8.46 -5.97 8.99
N LYS A 465 -9.01 -5.69 7.80
CA LYS A 465 -9.72 -4.44 7.51
C LYS A 465 -10.82 -4.18 8.53
N ALA A 466 -11.70 -5.14 8.76
CA ALA A 466 -12.83 -5.01 9.67
C ALA A 466 -12.41 -4.89 11.15
N THR A 467 -11.20 -5.35 11.53
CA THR A 467 -10.71 -5.34 12.90
C THR A 467 -9.80 -4.15 13.20
N PHE A 468 -8.75 -3.94 12.38
CA PHE A 468 -7.65 -3.02 12.67
C PHE A 468 -7.74 -1.69 11.89
N PHE A 469 -8.56 -1.64 10.84
CA PHE A 469 -8.68 -0.44 9.99
C PHE A 469 -10.09 0.18 10.07
N LYS A 470 -10.81 -0.02 11.16
CA LYS A 470 -12.06 0.68 11.40
C LYS A 470 -11.83 2.20 11.35
N GLN A 471 -12.63 2.90 10.55
CA GLN A 471 -12.54 4.36 10.35
C GLN A 471 -11.20 4.85 9.78
N LYS A 472 -10.42 3.95 9.15
CA LYS A 472 -9.19 4.28 8.41
C LYS A 472 -9.40 4.10 6.90
N GLU A 473 -8.58 4.81 6.13
CA GLU A 473 -8.63 4.80 4.66
C GLU A 473 -8.12 3.46 4.10
N PHE A 474 -9.04 2.53 3.86
CA PHE A 474 -8.70 1.23 3.30
C PHE A 474 -9.51 0.98 2.01
N PRO A 475 -9.13 1.57 0.86
CA PRO A 475 -9.88 1.51 -0.40
C PRO A 475 -9.71 0.16 -1.10
N TYR A 476 -10.17 -0.91 -0.46
CA TYR A 476 -10.12 -2.26 -0.99
C TYR A 476 -11.38 -3.05 -0.64
N VAL A 477 -11.92 -3.76 -1.61
CA VAL A 477 -13.03 -4.69 -1.45
C VAL A 477 -12.72 -6.01 -2.15
N LYS A 478 -13.43 -7.08 -1.82
CA LYS A 478 -13.19 -8.41 -2.38
C LYS A 478 -13.24 -8.42 -3.91
N GLN A 479 -12.20 -8.97 -4.54
CA GLN A 479 -12.03 -9.04 -5.97
C GLN A 479 -12.31 -10.42 -6.56
N THR A 480 -12.00 -11.47 -5.80
CA THR A 480 -11.98 -12.84 -6.31
C THR A 480 -13.33 -13.40 -6.71
N ASP A 481 -14.43 -12.72 -6.35
CA ASP A 481 -15.80 -13.09 -6.74
C ASP A 481 -16.26 -12.43 -8.06
N ILE A 482 -15.51 -11.45 -8.59
CA ILE A 482 -15.90 -10.68 -9.78
C ILE A 482 -15.29 -11.34 -11.01
N HIS A 483 -16.13 -11.64 -12.00
CA HIS A 483 -15.70 -12.33 -13.21
C HIS A 483 -16.14 -11.61 -14.47
N TRP A 484 -15.28 -11.59 -15.50
CA TRP A 484 -15.51 -10.95 -16.78
C TRP A 484 -15.21 -11.87 -17.95
N GLU A 485 -15.97 -11.75 -19.03
CA GLU A 485 -15.58 -12.24 -20.35
C GLU A 485 -15.22 -11.06 -21.24
N LEU A 486 -14.18 -11.22 -22.05
CA LEU A 486 -13.66 -10.21 -22.96
C LEU A 486 -13.75 -10.68 -24.39
N ILE A 487 -14.01 -9.74 -25.32
CA ILE A 487 -13.94 -9.97 -26.75
C ILE A 487 -13.22 -8.81 -27.44
N GLY A 488 -12.32 -9.11 -28.37
CA GLY A 488 -11.51 -8.12 -29.05
C GLY A 488 -10.01 -8.49 -29.12
N PRO A 489 -9.11 -7.56 -29.45
CA PRO A 489 -9.44 -6.17 -29.82
C PRO A 489 -9.95 -6.06 -31.27
N PHE A 490 -11.04 -5.35 -31.46
CA PHE A 490 -11.52 -4.99 -32.78
C PHE A 490 -10.75 -3.78 -33.31
N ASP A 491 -10.35 -3.81 -34.59
CA ASP A 491 -9.64 -2.69 -35.21
C ASP A 491 -10.60 -1.53 -35.52
N HIS A 492 -10.44 -0.45 -34.77
CA HIS A 492 -11.22 0.77 -34.97
C HIS A 492 -10.57 1.72 -35.97
N LYS A 493 -9.41 1.37 -36.58
CA LYS A 493 -8.69 2.19 -37.60
C LYS A 493 -8.44 3.65 -37.19
N GLY A 494 -8.15 3.86 -35.91
CA GLY A 494 -7.92 5.18 -35.32
C GLY A 494 -9.20 5.91 -34.86
N ASN A 495 -10.40 5.43 -35.20
CA ASN A 495 -11.65 6.00 -34.74
C ASN A 495 -12.15 5.27 -33.45
N VAL A 496 -11.83 5.84 -32.31
CA VAL A 496 -12.20 5.26 -30.99
C VAL A 496 -13.72 5.18 -30.78
N SER A 497 -14.50 6.05 -31.49
CA SER A 497 -15.98 6.03 -31.41
C SER A 497 -16.62 4.95 -32.28
N LYS A 498 -15.83 4.24 -33.16
CA LYS A 498 -16.38 3.23 -34.06
C LYS A 498 -17.25 2.23 -33.32
N ARG A 499 -18.47 2.02 -33.84
CA ARG A 499 -19.40 0.98 -33.35
C ARG A 499 -19.03 -0.38 -33.92
N PHE A 500 -19.31 -1.42 -33.15
CA PHE A 500 -19.13 -2.80 -33.55
C PHE A 500 -20.42 -3.60 -33.27
N PRO A 501 -20.64 -4.75 -33.91
CA PRO A 501 -21.87 -5.53 -33.78
C PRO A 501 -22.22 -5.95 -32.35
N VAL A 502 -21.25 -5.98 -31.44
CA VAL A 502 -21.44 -6.23 -30.01
C VAL A 502 -22.42 -5.23 -29.36
N GLU A 503 -22.49 -4.00 -29.90
CA GLU A 503 -23.37 -2.94 -29.42
C GLU A 503 -24.83 -3.13 -29.88
N ASP A 504 -25.07 -3.98 -30.88
CA ASP A 504 -26.41 -4.24 -31.45
C ASP A 504 -27.07 -5.50 -30.82
N GLY A 505 -26.28 -6.38 -30.19
CA GLY A 505 -26.77 -7.55 -29.48
C GLY A 505 -25.64 -8.47 -29.02
N LEU A 506 -25.87 -9.22 -27.95
CA LEU A 506 -24.88 -10.13 -27.40
C LEU A 506 -24.98 -11.52 -28.06
N GLU A 507 -24.05 -11.81 -28.96
CA GLU A 507 -23.92 -13.09 -29.63
C GLU A 507 -22.69 -13.87 -29.12
N PRO A 508 -22.63 -15.20 -29.29
CA PRO A 508 -21.47 -16.00 -28.89
C PRO A 508 -20.17 -15.62 -29.62
N LYS A 509 -20.27 -15.16 -30.88
CA LYS A 509 -19.16 -14.76 -31.72
C LYS A 509 -19.56 -13.69 -32.72
N TYR A 510 -18.57 -12.96 -33.23
CA TYR A 510 -18.79 -11.92 -34.25
C TYR A 510 -17.73 -12.04 -35.34
N THR A 511 -18.12 -11.78 -36.59
CA THR A 511 -17.18 -11.64 -37.70
C THR A 511 -17.09 -10.17 -38.11
N VAL A 512 -15.91 -9.57 -38.00
CA VAL A 512 -15.62 -8.18 -38.32
C VAL A 512 -14.37 -8.11 -39.19
N ASP A 513 -14.46 -7.40 -40.33
CA ASP A 513 -13.35 -7.27 -41.28
C ASP A 513 -12.72 -8.63 -41.66
N GLY A 514 -13.56 -9.68 -41.82
CA GLY A 514 -13.13 -11.05 -42.19
C GLY A 514 -12.50 -11.86 -41.06
N LYS A 515 -12.40 -11.33 -39.83
CA LYS A 515 -11.89 -12.05 -38.65
C LYS A 515 -13.05 -12.42 -37.73
N THR A 516 -13.03 -13.65 -37.19
CA THR A 516 -13.99 -14.10 -36.18
C THR A 516 -13.40 -13.90 -34.79
N PHE A 517 -14.22 -13.30 -33.93
CA PHE A 517 -13.92 -13.05 -32.51
C PHE A 517 -14.88 -13.82 -31.64
N GLU A 518 -14.37 -14.42 -30.58
CA GLU A 518 -15.14 -15.14 -29.58
C GLU A 518 -14.84 -14.61 -28.18
N TRP A 519 -15.81 -14.72 -27.24
CA TRP A 519 -15.61 -14.33 -25.86
C TRP A 519 -14.58 -15.21 -25.18
N GLN A 520 -13.68 -14.60 -24.46
CA GLN A 520 -12.59 -15.24 -23.72
C GLN A 520 -12.73 -14.91 -22.23
N GLY A 521 -12.35 -15.85 -21.35
CA GLY A 521 -12.38 -15.67 -19.91
C GLY A 521 -12.52 -16.98 -19.15
N PRO A 522 -12.99 -16.94 -17.89
CA PRO A 522 -13.26 -15.72 -17.14
C PRO A 522 -11.97 -15.06 -16.65
N TYR A 523 -11.94 -13.74 -16.74
CA TYR A 523 -10.96 -12.90 -16.07
C TYR A 523 -11.48 -12.54 -14.68
N VAL A 524 -10.63 -12.59 -13.67
CA VAL A 524 -11.01 -12.40 -12.27
C VAL A 524 -10.60 -11.02 -11.78
N GLY A 525 -11.48 -10.39 -10.99
CA GLY A 525 -11.27 -9.07 -10.40
C GLY A 525 -12.12 -7.98 -11.03
N GLY A 526 -12.44 -6.97 -10.24
CA GLY A 526 -13.21 -5.82 -10.70
C GLY A 526 -12.41 -4.85 -11.55
N THR A 527 -11.07 -4.99 -11.57
CA THR A 527 -10.14 -4.29 -12.45
C THR A 527 -9.44 -5.29 -13.36
N VAL A 528 -9.42 -5.01 -14.66
CA VAL A 528 -8.71 -5.82 -15.67
C VAL A 528 -7.83 -4.91 -16.53
N HIS A 529 -6.53 -5.17 -16.53
CA HIS A 529 -5.59 -4.55 -17.45
C HIS A 529 -5.60 -5.31 -18.78
N LEU A 530 -6.05 -4.65 -19.83
CA LEU A 530 -5.95 -5.15 -21.20
C LEU A 530 -4.50 -5.06 -21.68
N LYS A 531 -3.83 -3.94 -21.38
CA LYS A 531 -2.40 -3.73 -21.57
C LYS A 531 -1.82 -2.95 -20.40
N HIS A 532 -0.72 -3.43 -19.84
CA HIS A 532 -0.08 -2.79 -18.70
C HIS A 532 1.03 -1.85 -19.18
N PHE A 533 1.08 -0.64 -18.61
CA PHE A 533 2.00 0.42 -19.04
C PHE A 533 3.49 0.14 -18.79
N PHE A 534 3.81 -0.72 -17.82
CA PHE A 534 5.18 -1.20 -17.58
C PHE A 534 5.53 -2.47 -18.39
N GLY A 535 4.67 -2.91 -19.30
CA GLY A 535 4.89 -4.11 -20.09
C GLY A 535 4.75 -5.42 -19.31
N PHE A 536 4.05 -5.41 -18.16
CA PHE A 536 3.72 -6.67 -17.49
C PHE A 536 2.71 -7.46 -18.31
N PRO A 537 2.80 -8.81 -18.31
CA PRO A 537 1.87 -9.66 -19.04
C PRO A 537 0.41 -9.30 -18.70
N ALA A 538 -0.39 -9.05 -19.72
CA ALA A 538 -1.78 -8.66 -19.62
C ALA A 538 -2.62 -9.41 -20.67
N VAL A 539 -3.75 -8.87 -21.11
CA VAL A 539 -4.66 -9.55 -22.06
C VAL A 539 -4.12 -9.50 -23.49
N THR A 540 -3.51 -8.37 -23.90
CA THR A 540 -3.03 -8.16 -25.26
C THR A 540 -1.72 -7.38 -25.32
N GLU A 541 -0.95 -7.60 -26.38
CA GLU A 541 0.23 -6.80 -26.75
C GLU A 541 -0.09 -5.74 -27.80
N GLU A 542 -1.32 -5.72 -28.34
CA GLU A 542 -1.74 -4.76 -29.35
C GLU A 542 -1.64 -3.31 -28.86
N ALA A 543 -1.28 -2.41 -29.77
CA ALA A 543 -1.07 -1.00 -29.41
C ALA A 543 -2.37 -0.18 -29.38
N SER A 544 -3.44 -0.67 -30.02
CA SER A 544 -4.74 0.03 -30.10
C SER A 544 -5.85 -0.93 -30.53
N GLY A 545 -7.09 -0.55 -30.28
CA GLY A 545 -8.28 -1.30 -30.65
C GLY A 545 -9.41 -1.06 -29.68
N THR A 546 -10.48 -1.81 -29.81
CA THR A 546 -11.64 -1.78 -28.91
C THR A 546 -11.88 -3.17 -28.36
N PHE A 547 -11.82 -3.33 -27.04
CA PHE A 547 -12.36 -4.49 -26.33
C PHE A 547 -13.78 -4.22 -25.86
N TYR A 548 -14.55 -5.30 -25.72
CA TYR A 548 -15.75 -5.31 -24.91
C TYR A 548 -15.56 -6.29 -23.76
N ALA A 549 -16.11 -5.91 -22.60
CA ALA A 549 -16.17 -6.77 -21.40
C ALA A 549 -17.63 -6.97 -21.01
N ARG A 550 -18.00 -8.20 -20.64
CA ARG A 550 -19.34 -8.48 -20.12
C ARG A 550 -19.30 -9.30 -18.83
N THR A 551 -20.30 -9.10 -18.01
CA THR A 551 -20.61 -9.95 -16.85
C THR A 551 -22.09 -9.91 -16.56
N GLU A 552 -22.59 -10.85 -15.77
CA GLU A 552 -23.94 -10.80 -15.21
C GLU A 552 -23.85 -10.70 -13.68
N ILE A 553 -24.63 -9.76 -13.12
CA ILE A 553 -24.70 -9.48 -11.69
C ILE A 553 -26.10 -9.82 -11.19
N TYR A 554 -26.20 -10.77 -10.27
CA TYR A 554 -27.45 -11.06 -9.58
C TYR A 554 -27.65 -10.06 -8.43
N SER A 555 -28.82 -9.44 -8.38
CA SER A 555 -29.28 -8.65 -7.24
C SER A 555 -30.51 -9.31 -6.59
N PRO A 556 -30.51 -9.50 -5.25
CA PRO A 556 -31.66 -10.13 -4.57
C PRO A 556 -32.92 -9.25 -4.60
N GLU A 557 -32.77 -7.97 -4.87
CA GLU A 557 -33.84 -6.97 -4.93
C GLU A 557 -33.55 -5.92 -5.99
N ALA A 558 -34.59 -5.17 -6.37
CA ALA A 558 -34.37 -3.96 -7.19
C ALA A 558 -33.85 -2.84 -6.31
N ARG A 559 -32.69 -2.25 -6.68
CA ARG A 559 -32.05 -1.19 -5.90
C ARG A 559 -31.14 -0.30 -6.75
N THR A 560 -30.85 0.88 -6.24
CA THR A 560 -29.73 1.69 -6.70
C THR A 560 -28.47 1.22 -5.98
N GLN A 561 -27.42 0.93 -6.74
CA GLN A 561 -26.15 0.40 -6.26
C GLN A 561 -25.02 1.34 -6.65
N ASP A 562 -24.13 1.61 -5.71
CA ASP A 562 -22.89 2.37 -5.96
C ASP A 562 -21.85 1.51 -6.67
N PHE A 563 -21.19 2.09 -7.67
CA PHE A 563 -20.10 1.45 -8.41
C PHE A 563 -18.88 2.34 -8.51
N TRP A 564 -17.74 1.77 -8.27
CA TRP A 564 -16.45 2.34 -8.67
C TRP A 564 -16.18 1.97 -10.12
N ILE A 565 -16.08 2.98 -10.98
CA ILE A 565 -15.91 2.81 -12.42
C ILE A 565 -14.75 3.66 -12.92
N GLY A 566 -13.82 3.03 -13.64
CA GLY A 566 -12.69 3.71 -14.29
C GLY A 566 -12.28 2.97 -15.55
N PHE A 567 -11.81 3.73 -16.55
CA PHE A 567 -11.36 3.17 -17.84
C PHE A 567 -9.87 3.35 -18.08
N GLN A 568 -9.20 4.06 -17.21
CA GLN A 568 -7.76 4.25 -17.27
C GLN A 568 -7.25 4.54 -15.87
N GLY A 569 -6.20 3.83 -15.46
CA GLY A 569 -5.46 4.19 -14.28
C GLY A 569 -4.54 5.35 -14.60
N TRP A 570 -4.77 6.49 -14.00
CA TRP A 570 -3.89 7.65 -14.13
C TRP A 570 -2.60 7.42 -13.33
N SER A 571 -1.48 7.90 -13.89
CA SER A 571 -0.32 8.15 -13.05
C SER A 571 -0.63 9.37 -12.20
N ARG A 572 -0.38 9.28 -10.91
CA ARG A 572 -0.58 10.39 -9.98
C ARG A 572 0.37 11.57 -10.18
N SER A 573 1.30 11.45 -11.08
CA SER A 573 2.15 12.56 -11.51
C SER A 573 1.43 13.53 -12.44
N GLY A 574 0.21 13.92 -12.09
CA GLY A 574 -0.51 15.02 -12.73
C GLY A 574 -0.79 14.84 -14.22
N GLY A 575 -1.29 13.67 -14.65
CA GLY A 575 -1.66 13.43 -16.03
C GLY A 575 -0.50 13.45 -17.03
N ARG A 576 0.74 13.56 -16.59
CA ARG A 576 1.93 13.57 -17.47
C ARG A 576 1.94 12.43 -18.46
N ARG A 577 1.33 11.30 -18.11
CA ARG A 577 1.35 10.06 -18.87
C ARG A 577 -0.04 9.50 -19.16
N GLY A 578 -1.09 10.12 -18.65
CA GLY A 578 -2.48 9.74 -18.86
C GLY A 578 -3.22 10.57 -19.90
N GLY A 579 -2.67 11.71 -20.29
CA GLY A 579 -3.35 12.69 -21.14
C GLY A 579 -4.26 13.66 -20.34
N PRO A 580 -5.04 14.50 -20.98
CA PRO A 580 -5.95 15.43 -20.31
C PRO A 580 -7.08 14.68 -19.60
N PHE A 581 -7.65 15.30 -18.57
CA PHE A 581 -8.88 14.82 -17.95
C PHE A 581 -10.04 14.83 -18.96
N PRO A 582 -11.04 13.94 -18.79
CA PRO A 582 -12.22 13.94 -19.65
C PRO A 582 -12.98 15.26 -19.53
N GLU A 583 -13.65 15.64 -20.62
CA GLU A 583 -14.63 16.72 -20.61
C GLU A 583 -15.94 16.23 -19.95
N GLN A 584 -16.80 17.17 -19.58
CA GLN A 584 -18.14 16.81 -19.09
C GLN A 584 -18.89 15.97 -20.13
N GLY A 585 -19.56 14.92 -19.69
CA GLY A 585 -20.28 14.01 -20.57
C GLY A 585 -19.44 12.89 -21.18
N GLN A 586 -18.15 12.77 -20.82
CA GLN A 586 -17.27 11.69 -21.25
C GLN A 586 -16.79 10.87 -20.05
N TRP A 587 -16.72 9.55 -20.21
CA TRP A 587 -16.05 8.69 -19.21
C TRP A 587 -14.53 8.82 -19.24
N HIS A 588 -14.00 8.99 -20.44
CA HIS A 588 -12.57 9.16 -20.73
C HIS A 588 -12.39 9.72 -22.13
N THR A 589 -11.22 10.28 -22.43
CA THR A 589 -10.86 10.84 -23.76
C THR A 589 -10.80 9.78 -24.88
N THR A 590 -10.82 8.48 -24.55
CA THR A 590 -10.92 7.36 -25.50
C THR A 590 -12.35 6.91 -25.77
N GLU A 591 -13.36 7.61 -25.23
CA GLU A 591 -14.80 7.38 -25.44
C GLU A 591 -15.31 5.98 -25.07
N PRO A 592 -14.96 5.42 -23.88
CA PRO A 592 -15.54 4.19 -23.43
C PRO A 592 -17.02 4.39 -23.07
N LYS A 593 -17.77 3.27 -23.04
CA LYS A 593 -19.18 3.25 -22.69
C LYS A 593 -19.51 2.08 -21.79
N ILE A 594 -20.61 2.22 -21.03
CA ILE A 594 -21.18 1.19 -20.18
C ILE A 594 -22.66 1.08 -20.44
N TRP A 595 -23.16 -0.14 -20.50
CA TRP A 595 -24.59 -0.43 -20.53
C TRP A 595 -24.95 -1.43 -19.41
N VAL A 596 -26.05 -1.17 -18.73
CA VAL A 596 -26.65 -2.09 -17.79
C VAL A 596 -28.05 -2.42 -18.26
N ASN A 597 -28.33 -3.69 -18.49
CA ASN A 597 -29.60 -4.15 -19.08
C ASN A 597 -29.96 -3.41 -20.41
N GLY A 598 -28.97 -3.08 -21.22
CA GLY A 598 -29.13 -2.34 -22.48
C GLY A 598 -29.27 -0.82 -22.35
N THR A 599 -29.33 -0.30 -21.12
CA THR A 599 -29.38 1.16 -20.87
C THR A 599 -27.97 1.70 -20.66
N GLU A 600 -27.60 2.74 -21.41
CA GLU A 600 -26.29 3.40 -21.27
C GLU A 600 -26.21 4.12 -19.91
N VAL A 601 -25.12 3.91 -19.19
CA VAL A 601 -24.82 4.56 -17.90
C VAL A 601 -24.07 5.86 -18.18
N PRO A 602 -24.58 7.01 -17.74
CA PRO A 602 -23.90 8.29 -17.96
C PRO A 602 -22.59 8.38 -17.14
N PRO A 603 -21.57 9.11 -17.66
CA PRO A 603 -20.36 9.39 -16.92
C PRO A 603 -20.65 10.28 -15.68
N PRO A 604 -19.71 10.35 -14.74
CA PRO A 604 -19.84 11.21 -13.56
C PRO A 604 -19.82 12.69 -13.96
N VAL A 605 -20.31 13.54 -13.07
CA VAL A 605 -20.11 14.99 -13.17
C VAL A 605 -18.71 15.28 -12.66
N TRP A 606 -17.79 15.60 -13.56
CA TRP A 606 -16.40 15.90 -13.23
C TRP A 606 -16.29 17.25 -12.50
N GLN A 607 -15.47 17.29 -11.45
CA GLN A 607 -15.16 18.54 -10.74
C GLN A 607 -14.06 19.34 -11.45
N GLN A 608 -13.20 18.66 -12.20
CA GLN A 608 -12.09 19.25 -12.95
C GLN A 608 -12.10 18.82 -14.43
N PRO A 609 -13.21 19.08 -15.18
CA PRO A 609 -13.32 18.63 -16.55
C PRO A 609 -12.28 19.31 -17.43
N GLY A 610 -11.69 18.53 -18.36
CA GLY A 610 -10.72 19.02 -19.32
C GLY A 610 -9.42 19.56 -18.75
N LEU A 611 -9.14 19.33 -17.46
CA LEU A 611 -7.92 19.80 -16.81
C LEU A 611 -6.67 19.31 -17.57
N LYS A 612 -5.82 20.28 -17.94
CA LYS A 612 -4.53 20.01 -18.59
C LYS A 612 -3.42 20.04 -17.55
N THR A 613 -2.54 19.12 -17.64
CA THR A 613 -1.57 18.62 -16.69
C THR A 613 -0.46 19.53 -16.20
N LYS A 614 -0.40 20.77 -16.65
CA LYS A 614 0.67 21.70 -16.25
C LYS A 614 0.23 22.81 -15.31
N THR A 615 -1.00 22.74 -14.86
CA THR A 615 -1.57 23.84 -14.08
C THR A 615 -1.55 23.61 -12.60
N ASP A 616 -1.03 22.41 -12.26
CA ASP A 616 -0.38 22.53 -11.36
C ASP A 616 -0.44 22.32 -9.92
N GLU A 617 -0.85 22.90 -9.09
CA GLU A 617 -0.77 22.85 -7.64
C GLU A 617 -2.18 22.86 -6.99
N ILE A 618 -3.19 22.46 -7.75
CA ILE A 618 -4.53 22.24 -7.22
C ILE A 618 -4.71 20.77 -6.81
N PRO A 619 -5.39 20.49 -5.69
CA PRO A 619 -5.68 19.12 -5.29
C PRO A 619 -6.59 18.42 -6.30
N PHE A 620 -6.21 17.25 -6.75
CA PHE A 620 -7.04 16.43 -7.63
C PHE A 620 -8.11 15.69 -6.82
N VAL A 621 -9.35 15.75 -7.30
CA VAL A 621 -10.51 15.07 -6.70
C VAL A 621 -11.14 14.02 -7.62
N ASP A 622 -10.85 14.10 -8.93
CA ASP A 622 -11.42 13.23 -9.96
C ASP A 622 -10.46 12.17 -10.47
N GLU A 623 -9.20 12.19 -10.04
CA GLU A 623 -8.13 11.36 -10.59
C GLU A 623 -8.42 9.88 -10.41
N ASP A 624 -8.84 9.48 -9.22
CA ASP A 624 -9.03 8.08 -8.87
C ASP A 624 -10.50 7.72 -8.73
N TYR A 625 -10.93 6.68 -9.43
CA TYR A 625 -12.30 6.19 -9.37
C TYR A 625 -12.67 5.65 -7.98
N PHE A 626 -11.72 5.22 -7.17
CA PHE A 626 -11.94 4.72 -5.81
C PHE A 626 -11.91 5.83 -4.75
N TYR A 627 -11.56 7.05 -5.13
CA TYR A 627 -11.54 8.23 -4.24
C TYR A 627 -12.69 9.21 -4.51
N ARG A 628 -13.11 9.36 -5.80
CA ARG A 628 -14.25 10.21 -6.18
C ARG A 628 -15.59 9.56 -5.83
N GLU A 629 -16.67 10.32 -5.92
CA GLU A 629 -18.02 9.78 -5.77
C GLU A 629 -18.27 8.57 -6.68
N PRO A 630 -18.85 7.47 -6.15
CA PRO A 630 -19.22 6.32 -6.95
C PRO A 630 -20.38 6.63 -7.89
N THR A 631 -20.41 5.94 -9.01
CA THR A 631 -21.51 6.02 -9.97
C THR A 631 -22.71 5.20 -9.50
N LYS A 632 -23.88 5.80 -9.46
CA LYS A 632 -25.13 5.13 -9.08
C LYS A 632 -25.74 4.39 -10.27
N ILE A 633 -25.96 3.09 -10.12
CA ILE A 633 -26.56 2.21 -11.15
C ILE A 633 -27.82 1.55 -10.59
N VAL A 634 -28.91 1.57 -11.38
CA VAL A 634 -30.15 0.89 -11.03
C VAL A 634 -30.05 -0.57 -11.44
N LEU A 635 -30.12 -1.47 -10.47
CA LEU A 635 -30.19 -2.91 -10.66
C LEU A 635 -31.63 -3.38 -10.48
N LYS A 636 -32.13 -4.24 -11.39
CA LYS A 636 -33.38 -4.96 -11.19
C LYS A 636 -33.19 -6.20 -10.30
N LYS A 637 -34.22 -6.70 -9.66
CA LYS A 637 -34.19 -8.00 -9.00
C LYS A 637 -33.86 -9.11 -10.00
N GLY A 638 -32.97 -10.01 -9.63
CA GLY A 638 -32.47 -11.08 -10.50
C GLY A 638 -31.19 -10.68 -11.24
N TRP A 639 -30.93 -11.31 -12.37
CA TRP A 639 -29.73 -11.12 -13.16
C TRP A 639 -29.76 -9.80 -13.97
N ASN A 640 -28.67 -9.07 -13.92
CA ASN A 640 -28.43 -7.82 -14.64
C ASN A 640 -27.20 -7.99 -15.53
N THR A 641 -27.36 -7.74 -16.82
CA THR A 641 -26.24 -7.77 -17.77
C THR A 641 -25.51 -6.46 -17.74
N VAL A 642 -24.19 -6.52 -17.61
CA VAL A 642 -23.28 -5.37 -17.70
C VAL A 642 -22.37 -5.56 -18.92
N LEU A 643 -22.32 -4.56 -19.79
CA LEU A 643 -21.47 -4.52 -20.97
C LEU A 643 -20.64 -3.24 -20.95
N LEU A 644 -19.33 -3.36 -21.15
CA LEU A 644 -18.41 -2.24 -21.29
C LEU A 644 -17.79 -2.24 -22.68
N LYS A 645 -17.65 -1.06 -23.26
CA LYS A 645 -16.83 -0.78 -24.44
C LYS A 645 -15.55 -0.10 -23.96
N ILE A 646 -14.38 -0.63 -24.31
CA ILE A 646 -13.09 -0.16 -23.83
C ILE A 646 -12.16 0.11 -25.02
N PRO A 647 -12.28 1.25 -25.68
CA PRO A 647 -11.41 1.65 -26.78
C PRO A 647 -10.05 2.13 -26.26
N HIS A 648 -9.02 2.01 -27.09
CA HIS A 648 -7.67 2.49 -26.78
C HIS A 648 -6.97 3.03 -28.04
N GLY A 649 -6.49 4.27 -27.96
CA GLY A 649 -5.70 4.88 -29.02
C GLY A 649 -4.21 4.62 -28.84
N LYS A 650 -3.44 4.66 -29.93
CA LYS A 650 -1.99 4.41 -29.94
C LYS A 650 -1.17 5.25 -28.95
N ASN A 651 -1.66 6.44 -28.64
CA ASN A 651 -0.96 7.40 -27.76
C ASN A 651 -1.41 7.33 -26.30
N SER A 652 -2.31 6.42 -25.94
CA SER A 652 -2.76 6.21 -24.55
C SER A 652 -1.79 5.30 -23.83
N TRP A 653 -1.57 5.61 -22.55
CA TRP A 653 -0.53 4.92 -21.78
C TRP A 653 -1.01 3.65 -21.12
N LYS A 654 -2.23 3.66 -20.58
CA LYS A 654 -2.82 2.49 -19.91
C LYS A 654 -4.08 2.05 -20.67
N TRP A 655 -4.31 0.77 -20.75
CA TRP A 655 -5.52 0.19 -21.30
C TRP A 655 -6.12 -0.77 -20.29
N MET A 656 -7.11 -0.31 -19.56
CA MET A 656 -7.75 -1.05 -18.49
C MET A 656 -9.18 -0.57 -18.27
N PHE A 657 -9.94 -1.35 -17.49
CA PHE A 657 -11.18 -0.89 -16.90
C PHE A 657 -11.28 -1.37 -15.46
N SER A 658 -12.06 -0.64 -14.67
CA SER A 658 -12.55 -1.05 -13.37
C SER A 658 -14.06 -0.89 -13.34
N CYS A 659 -14.77 -1.89 -12.80
CA CYS A 659 -16.21 -1.81 -12.59
C CYS A 659 -16.56 -2.69 -11.38
N ILE A 660 -16.74 -2.05 -10.21
CA ILE A 660 -16.78 -2.70 -8.92
C ILE A 660 -17.95 -2.16 -8.13
N PRO A 661 -19.00 -2.96 -7.84
CA PRO A 661 -20.04 -2.53 -6.94
C PRO A 661 -19.54 -2.45 -5.50
N VAL A 662 -19.82 -1.33 -4.86
CA VAL A 662 -19.37 -1.00 -3.51
C VAL A 662 -20.54 -0.56 -2.64
N HIS A 663 -20.34 -0.63 -1.34
CA HIS A 663 -21.23 -0.10 -0.32
C HIS A 663 -20.42 0.69 0.70
N PHE A 664 -20.94 1.79 1.19
CA PHE A 664 -20.28 2.59 2.22
C PHE A 664 -21.06 2.50 3.53
N ASP A 665 -20.35 2.21 4.60
CA ASP A 665 -20.86 2.22 5.96
C ASP A 665 -19.96 3.08 6.87
N GLU A 666 -20.19 3.04 8.17
CA GLU A 666 -19.40 3.78 9.17
C GLU A 666 -17.92 3.36 9.24
N ASN A 667 -17.57 2.20 8.68
CA ASN A 667 -16.21 1.67 8.60
C ASN A 667 -15.57 1.87 7.21
N GLY A 668 -16.17 2.71 6.36
CA GLY A 668 -15.71 3.02 5.02
C GLY A 668 -16.29 2.09 3.95
N VAL A 669 -15.55 1.90 2.84
CA VAL A 669 -16.02 1.10 1.72
C VAL A 669 -16.07 -0.39 2.05
N GLN A 670 -17.16 -1.04 1.67
CA GLN A 670 -17.40 -2.48 1.83
C GLN A 670 -17.80 -3.11 0.49
N ARG A 671 -17.75 -4.43 0.43
CA ARG A 671 -18.38 -5.19 -0.66
C ARG A 671 -19.88 -4.92 -0.66
N ALA A 672 -20.47 -4.72 -1.85
CA ALA A 672 -21.91 -4.61 -1.99
C ALA A 672 -22.58 -5.93 -1.56
N PRO A 673 -23.51 -5.90 -0.58
CA PRO A 673 -24.08 -7.11 -0.01
C PRO A 673 -25.02 -7.83 -0.97
N GLY A 674 -25.01 -9.18 -0.95
CA GLY A 674 -25.93 -10.05 -1.66
C GLY A 674 -25.74 -10.13 -3.17
N LEU A 675 -24.76 -9.43 -3.74
CA LEU A 675 -24.44 -9.56 -5.17
C LEU A 675 -23.65 -10.83 -5.45
N ARG A 676 -23.98 -11.49 -6.56
CA ARG A 676 -23.28 -12.66 -7.09
C ARG A 676 -22.99 -12.45 -8.57
N TYR A 677 -21.95 -13.10 -9.08
CA TYR A 677 -21.48 -12.94 -10.45
C TYR A 677 -21.54 -14.26 -11.19
N ARG A 678 -21.79 -14.20 -12.49
CA ARG A 678 -21.57 -15.32 -13.40
C ARG A 678 -21.11 -14.83 -14.77
N THR A 679 -20.49 -15.74 -15.51
CA THR A 679 -20.21 -15.60 -16.94
C THR A 679 -20.80 -16.83 -17.65
N GLN A 680 -20.84 -16.83 -18.97
CA GLN A 680 -21.29 -18.01 -19.70
C GLN A 680 -20.33 -19.19 -19.54
N GLN A 681 -19.03 -18.91 -19.29
CA GLN A 681 -18.00 -19.93 -19.12
C GLN A 681 -17.85 -20.42 -17.66
N THR A 682 -18.38 -19.68 -16.71
CA THR A 682 -18.50 -20.07 -15.31
C THR A 682 -19.96 -19.89 -14.88
N PRO A 683 -20.85 -20.82 -15.19
CA PRO A 683 -22.19 -20.79 -14.66
C PRO A 683 -22.13 -20.88 -13.13
N TYR A 684 -23.04 -20.20 -12.48
CA TYR A 684 -23.16 -20.21 -11.02
C TYR A 684 -23.40 -21.65 -10.53
N GLU A 685 -22.50 -22.16 -9.66
CA GLU A 685 -22.79 -23.41 -8.93
C GLU A 685 -23.88 -23.11 -7.91
N THR A 686 -25.00 -23.80 -8.02
CA THR A 686 -26.06 -23.75 -7.00
C THR A 686 -25.57 -24.54 -5.80
N ASP A 687 -25.38 -23.86 -4.64
CA ASP A 687 -25.19 -24.50 -3.35
C ASP A 687 -26.41 -25.39 -2.99
#